data_eb6fd39c2fbe04ba285f02dd14a64bb7
#
_entry.id   eb6fd39c2fbe04ba285f02dd14a64bb7
#
_cell.length_a   1.000
_cell.length_b   1.000
_cell.length_c   1.000
_cell.angle_alpha   90.00
_cell.angle_beta   90.00
_cell.angle_gamma   90.00
#
_symmetry.space_group_name_H-M   'P 1'
#
loop_
_entity.id
_entity.type
_entity.pdbx_description
1 polymer ?
#
loop_
_entity_poly.entity_id
_entity_poly.type
_entity_poly.pdbx_seq_one_letter_code
_entity_poly.pdbx_strand_id
1 'polypeptide(L)'
;MASTRRRTIAAAVSFALLASVLSGCTDLFDDLSGGFVGSSVTVQPLSSRGDTGGVATQEVSVQPSADGDVRVEISENEVGGFGDMTRAASWNAVTVATLLTGAPLATEYRFTSNGLIDGPSAGALTTVAILSLYFGDEISSTASMTGTINPTGTVGRVGGIPQKIQGVIDDGRITKVMIPTGQRNSTDASGNIIDVVDLGASAGVEVLEVATIYEAYKELTGSELPAPDGASQPRLSEAGIDKVTAATATALARYDRAVQQFVGLSPEVQVLGLALALEAEIQAQEARNLQLQGLQAGAFAAAQIAAISMEAVYNSFDALQGILVSGFPAFEAKVAAAETANAEFGAQIDTYGTYTPTNLTDAEALIAAYGTSFDAFTLLTYANGQIQQLNANLAAGSYESPEQLAQDLIVPLIFFEFARGQLQYSKDVFDIGRDNNGGAIENTEDLAIIGSFLRRGATANWAAFETTVLQGGADKLGLSRDLFRERLSGIDLTVALAFSAQSNQQILSAYLGADNPNAAYAEMGYGFINYARNAGLIDKYASNGVLDEGFNLVGVKSDTILTAALDLGRIQVARAVGVLESQGTTSVIAVGGFEKAGVDREGDVSAKFDAIAGYSESFVLARSLAFIGGFQRTGWERIG
;
A
#
# COMPACT_ATOMS: atom_id res chain seq x y z
N MET A 1 30.01 3.07 -61.17
CA MET A 1 29.29 1.82 -60.86
C MET A 1 29.74 1.15 -59.55
N ALA A 2 30.57 1.77 -58.72
CA ALA A 2 31.08 1.18 -57.46
C ALA A 2 30.43 1.72 -56.18
N SER A 3 29.59 2.76 -56.27
CA SER A 3 28.96 3.38 -55.08
C SER A 3 27.57 2.83 -54.70
N THR A 4 26.90 2.14 -55.62
CA THR A 4 25.54 1.63 -55.43
C THR A 4 25.52 0.24 -54.74
N ARG A 5 26.60 -0.55 -54.90
CA ARG A 5 26.68 -1.88 -54.20
C ARG A 5 27.00 -1.81 -52.73
N ARG A 6 27.67 -0.74 -52.25
CA ARG A 6 27.97 -0.58 -50.80
C ARG A 6 26.77 -0.13 -49.96
N ARG A 7 25.80 0.56 -50.55
CA ARG A 7 24.57 0.99 -49.82
C ARG A 7 23.55 -0.14 -49.66
N THR A 8 23.51 -1.10 -50.59
CA THR A 8 22.57 -2.23 -50.50
C THR A 8 23.02 -3.28 -49.50
N ILE A 9 24.34 -3.45 -49.27
CA ILE A 9 24.87 -4.39 -48.26
C ILE A 9 24.72 -3.83 -46.87
N ALA A 10 24.88 -2.53 -46.65
CA ALA A 10 24.66 -1.89 -45.33
C ALA A 10 23.19 -1.91 -44.91
N ALA A 11 22.25 -1.78 -45.86
CA ALA A 11 20.82 -1.87 -45.57
C ALA A 11 20.36 -3.29 -45.24
N ALA A 12 20.96 -4.31 -45.90
CA ALA A 12 20.64 -5.72 -45.62
C ALA A 12 21.19 -6.21 -44.27
N VAL A 13 22.38 -5.74 -43.87
CA VAL A 13 22.97 -6.08 -42.56
C VAL A 13 22.25 -5.37 -41.41
N SER A 14 21.78 -4.12 -41.61
CA SER A 14 20.98 -3.41 -40.61
C SER A 14 19.59 -4.04 -40.44
N PHE A 15 18.99 -4.57 -41.49
CA PHE A 15 17.69 -5.24 -41.39
C PHE A 15 17.80 -6.66 -40.76
N ALA A 16 18.91 -7.37 -41.01
CA ALA A 16 19.18 -8.66 -40.38
C ALA A 16 19.52 -8.53 -38.89
N LEU A 17 20.19 -7.44 -38.48
CA LEU A 17 20.44 -7.14 -37.06
C LEU A 17 19.16 -6.68 -36.30
N LEU A 18 18.27 -5.91 -36.94
CA LEU A 18 16.98 -5.57 -36.37
C LEU A 18 16.04 -6.81 -36.25
N ALA A 19 16.07 -7.70 -37.22
CA ALA A 19 15.28 -8.93 -37.19
C ALA A 19 15.78 -9.92 -36.11
N SER A 20 17.10 -9.99 -35.87
CA SER A 20 17.65 -10.85 -34.81
C SER A 20 17.44 -10.31 -33.41
N VAL A 21 17.36 -8.99 -33.23
CA VAL A 21 17.02 -8.38 -31.91
C VAL A 21 15.52 -8.54 -31.62
N LEU A 22 14.65 -8.47 -32.61
CA LEU A 22 13.21 -8.71 -32.44
C LEU A 22 12.89 -10.20 -32.21
N SER A 23 13.65 -11.13 -32.81
CA SER A 23 13.49 -12.57 -32.55
C SER A 23 14.03 -12.97 -31.19
N GLY A 24 15.08 -12.32 -30.69
CA GLY A 24 15.63 -12.59 -29.36
C GLY A 24 14.72 -12.14 -28.22
N CYS A 25 13.92 -11.08 -28.42
CA CYS A 25 12.96 -10.64 -27.39
C CYS A 25 11.72 -11.53 -27.31
N THR A 26 11.29 -12.15 -28.43
CA THR A 26 10.18 -13.11 -28.42
C THR A 26 10.59 -14.43 -27.75
N ASP A 27 11.80 -14.93 -28.01
CA ASP A 27 12.32 -16.16 -27.40
C ASP A 27 12.54 -16.01 -25.88
N LEU A 28 12.90 -14.80 -25.40
CA LEU A 28 13.07 -14.55 -23.96
C LEU A 28 11.72 -14.53 -23.21
N PHE A 29 10.64 -14.12 -23.89
CA PHE A 29 9.28 -14.12 -23.35
C PHE A 29 8.69 -15.52 -23.31
N ASP A 30 8.91 -16.32 -24.35
CA ASP A 30 8.46 -17.72 -24.41
C ASP A 30 9.15 -18.60 -23.34
N ASP A 31 10.45 -18.34 -23.05
CA ASP A 31 11.19 -19.08 -22.03
C ASP A 31 10.82 -18.69 -20.59
N LEU A 32 10.38 -17.43 -20.38
CA LEU A 32 10.03 -16.92 -19.05
C LEU A 32 8.54 -17.08 -18.70
N SER A 33 7.67 -17.19 -19.69
CA SER A 33 6.22 -17.08 -19.50
C SER A 33 5.43 -18.39 -19.64
N GLY A 34 6.05 -19.44 -20.14
CA GLY A 34 5.34 -20.74 -20.29
C GLY A 34 4.02 -20.68 -21.06
N GLY A 35 3.84 -19.67 -21.95
CA GLY A 35 2.61 -19.45 -22.72
C GLY A 35 2.03 -18.03 -22.65
N PHE A 36 2.65 -17.13 -21.89
CA PHE A 36 2.29 -15.71 -21.88
C PHE A 36 2.85 -15.00 -23.10
N VAL A 37 2.18 -15.15 -24.23
CA VAL A 37 2.52 -14.50 -25.50
C VAL A 37 1.54 -13.35 -25.68
N GLY A 38 2.00 -12.14 -26.02
CA GLY A 38 1.19 -10.94 -26.20
C GLY A 38 -0.20 -11.25 -26.77
N SER A 39 -1.16 -11.37 -25.91
CA SER A 39 -2.51 -11.86 -26.21
C SER A 39 -3.53 -10.95 -25.54
N SER A 40 -4.76 -11.01 -25.99
CA SER A 40 -5.86 -10.28 -25.38
C SER A 40 -6.99 -11.20 -24.98
N VAL A 41 -7.73 -10.79 -23.93
CA VAL A 41 -8.98 -11.42 -23.52
C VAL A 41 -10.05 -10.37 -23.37
N THR A 42 -11.26 -10.73 -23.73
CA THR A 42 -12.44 -9.86 -23.59
C THR A 42 -13.26 -10.32 -22.40
N VAL A 43 -13.53 -9.40 -21.47
CA VAL A 43 -14.38 -9.61 -20.29
C VAL A 43 -15.57 -8.64 -20.29
N GLN A 44 -16.59 -8.95 -19.49
CA GLN A 44 -17.83 -8.18 -19.43
C GLN A 44 -18.03 -7.55 -18.05
N PRO A 45 -17.39 -6.39 -17.74
CA PRO A 45 -17.60 -5.72 -16.47
C PRO A 45 -19.04 -5.20 -16.33
N LEU A 46 -19.54 -5.23 -15.10
CA LEU A 46 -20.88 -4.79 -14.75
C LEU A 46 -20.88 -3.36 -14.26
N SER A 47 -21.80 -2.54 -14.77
CA SER A 47 -21.97 -1.15 -14.40
C SER A 47 -23.34 -0.89 -13.75
N SER A 48 -23.44 0.19 -12.96
CA SER A 48 -24.71 0.70 -12.42
C SER A 48 -24.69 2.21 -12.40
N ARG A 49 -25.81 2.83 -12.80
CA ARG A 49 -26.00 4.28 -12.78
C ARG A 49 -27.43 4.63 -12.37
N GLY A 50 -27.58 5.18 -11.15
CA GLY A 50 -28.91 5.38 -10.58
C GLY A 50 -29.66 4.06 -10.49
N ASP A 51 -30.84 3.99 -11.11
CA ASP A 51 -31.74 2.82 -11.11
C ASP A 51 -31.40 1.79 -12.21
N THR A 52 -30.45 2.07 -13.09
CA THR A 52 -30.12 1.22 -14.24
C THR A 52 -28.81 0.49 -14.05
N GLY A 53 -28.75 -0.74 -14.54
CA GLY A 53 -27.56 -1.56 -14.67
C GLY A 53 -27.22 -1.85 -16.12
N GLY A 54 -26.00 -2.33 -16.36
CA GLY A 54 -25.57 -2.70 -17.71
C GLY A 54 -24.35 -3.61 -17.71
N VAL A 55 -24.12 -4.22 -18.87
CA VAL A 55 -22.96 -5.05 -19.17
C VAL A 55 -22.11 -4.30 -20.19
N ALA A 56 -20.89 -3.92 -19.80
CA ALA A 56 -19.92 -3.33 -20.71
C ALA A 56 -19.00 -4.41 -21.30
N THR A 57 -18.13 -4.02 -22.22
CA THR A 57 -17.09 -4.89 -22.76
C THR A 57 -15.74 -4.23 -22.49
N GLN A 58 -14.82 -5.00 -21.95
CA GLN A 58 -13.43 -4.58 -21.74
C GLN A 58 -12.49 -5.58 -22.41
N GLU A 59 -11.61 -5.11 -23.27
CA GLU A 59 -10.48 -5.86 -23.77
C GLU A 59 -9.27 -5.60 -22.87
N VAL A 60 -8.70 -6.66 -22.33
CA VAL A 60 -7.44 -6.68 -21.58
C VAL A 60 -6.39 -7.28 -22.48
N SER A 61 -5.35 -6.53 -22.82
CA SER A 61 -4.23 -7.02 -23.61
C SER A 61 -2.91 -6.79 -22.92
N VAL A 62 -1.96 -7.68 -23.18
CA VAL A 62 -0.65 -7.70 -22.55
C VAL A 62 0.39 -7.98 -23.60
N GLN A 63 1.47 -7.20 -23.60
CA GLN A 63 2.59 -7.33 -24.51
C GLN A 63 3.91 -6.91 -23.85
N PRO A 64 5.08 -7.34 -24.37
CA PRO A 64 6.36 -6.83 -23.93
C PRO A 64 6.42 -5.30 -24.03
N SER A 65 6.92 -4.63 -23.01
CA SER A 65 7.18 -3.20 -23.06
C SER A 65 8.42 -2.89 -23.89
N ALA A 66 8.31 -1.91 -24.77
CA ALA A 66 9.39 -1.53 -25.68
C ALA A 66 10.60 -0.88 -24.98
N ASP A 67 10.40 -0.32 -23.80
CA ASP A 67 11.40 0.39 -23.00
C ASP A 67 11.84 -0.36 -21.73
N GLY A 68 11.36 -1.57 -21.54
CA GLY A 68 11.72 -2.39 -20.39
C GLY A 68 11.05 -2.01 -19.08
N ASP A 69 10.10 -1.06 -19.09
CA ASP A 69 9.34 -0.64 -17.90
C ASP A 69 7.90 -1.20 -17.92
N VAL A 70 7.26 -1.26 -16.76
CA VAL A 70 5.83 -1.59 -16.67
C VAL A 70 5.00 -0.41 -17.15
N ARG A 71 4.09 -0.67 -18.08
CA ARG A 71 3.14 0.33 -18.58
C ARG A 71 1.71 -0.13 -18.35
N VAL A 72 0.87 0.80 -17.91
CA VAL A 72 -0.58 0.59 -17.78
C VAL A 72 -1.27 1.66 -18.61
N GLU A 73 -1.83 1.27 -19.75
CA GLU A 73 -2.58 2.14 -20.64
C GLU A 73 -4.08 1.83 -20.50
N ILE A 74 -4.87 2.88 -20.35
CA ILE A 74 -6.32 2.79 -20.24
C ILE A 74 -6.92 3.66 -21.33
N SER A 75 -7.75 3.08 -22.20
CA SER A 75 -8.38 3.77 -23.30
C SER A 75 -9.89 3.50 -23.36
N GLU A 76 -10.65 4.54 -23.76
CA GLU A 76 -12.07 4.45 -24.06
C GLU A 76 -12.32 4.68 -25.54
N ASN A 77 -13.29 3.96 -26.08
CA ASN A 77 -13.77 4.19 -27.45
C ASN A 77 -14.83 5.29 -27.52
N GLU A 78 -15.29 5.83 -26.39
CA GLU A 78 -16.29 6.89 -26.29
C GLU A 78 -15.79 8.06 -25.40
N VAL A 79 -16.34 9.25 -25.62
CA VAL A 79 -15.90 10.49 -24.95
C VAL A 79 -16.47 10.60 -23.53
N GLY A 80 -15.82 9.99 -22.55
CA GLY A 80 -16.28 10.01 -21.14
C GLY A 80 -15.18 10.26 -20.11
N GLY A 81 -13.98 9.80 -20.36
CA GLY A 81 -12.82 9.84 -19.43
C GLY A 81 -12.95 8.86 -18.27
N PHE A 82 -11.87 8.15 -17.97
CA PHE A 82 -11.78 7.28 -16.79
C PHE A 82 -11.58 8.09 -15.52
N GLY A 83 -12.41 7.85 -14.51
CA GLY A 83 -12.22 8.41 -13.17
C GLY A 83 -11.01 7.83 -12.44
N ASP A 84 -10.58 8.52 -11.38
CA ASP A 84 -9.41 8.12 -10.58
C ASP A 84 -9.59 6.73 -9.93
N MET A 85 -10.83 6.38 -9.54
CA MET A 85 -11.14 5.05 -8.99
C MET A 85 -10.94 3.92 -10.01
N THR A 86 -11.24 4.13 -11.28
CA THR A 86 -10.98 3.15 -12.35
C THR A 86 -9.48 2.99 -12.60
N ARG A 87 -8.72 4.09 -12.58
CA ARG A 87 -7.25 4.04 -12.68
C ARG A 87 -6.64 3.27 -11.52
N ALA A 88 -7.05 3.56 -10.29
CA ALA A 88 -6.60 2.83 -9.10
C ALA A 88 -6.92 1.33 -9.21
N ALA A 89 -8.14 0.98 -9.63
CA ALA A 89 -8.54 -0.41 -9.83
C ALA A 89 -7.67 -1.12 -10.88
N SER A 90 -7.33 -0.46 -11.99
CA SER A 90 -6.46 -1.01 -13.03
C SER A 90 -5.03 -1.23 -12.51
N TRP A 91 -4.47 -0.26 -11.79
CA TRP A 91 -3.16 -0.41 -11.16
C TRP A 91 -3.15 -1.51 -10.11
N ASN A 92 -4.19 -1.60 -9.27
CA ASN A 92 -4.32 -2.67 -8.29
C ASN A 92 -4.45 -4.04 -8.96
N ALA A 93 -5.22 -4.15 -10.05
CA ALA A 93 -5.37 -5.40 -10.79
C ALA A 93 -4.02 -5.90 -11.35
N VAL A 94 -3.24 -5.00 -11.98
CA VAL A 94 -1.90 -5.33 -12.48
C VAL A 94 -0.95 -5.69 -11.33
N THR A 95 -0.97 -4.92 -10.24
CA THR A 95 -0.09 -5.17 -9.09
C THR A 95 -0.39 -6.51 -8.44
N VAL A 96 -1.66 -6.82 -8.19
CA VAL A 96 -2.05 -8.10 -7.59
C VAL A 96 -1.70 -9.26 -8.50
N ALA A 97 -2.01 -9.16 -9.80
CA ALA A 97 -1.65 -10.21 -10.75
C ALA A 97 -0.12 -10.44 -10.78
N THR A 98 0.68 -9.37 -10.82
CA THR A 98 2.15 -9.45 -10.79
C THR A 98 2.67 -10.08 -9.50
N LEU A 99 2.16 -9.64 -8.34
CA LEU A 99 2.57 -10.20 -7.04
C LEU A 99 2.18 -11.69 -6.90
N LEU A 100 1.06 -12.11 -7.47
CA LEU A 100 0.60 -13.50 -7.42
C LEU A 100 1.34 -14.43 -8.37
N THR A 101 1.75 -13.96 -9.54
CA THR A 101 2.28 -14.82 -10.60
C THR A 101 3.79 -14.73 -10.78
N GLY A 102 4.41 -13.65 -10.32
CA GLY A 102 5.79 -13.33 -10.71
C GLY A 102 5.90 -13.05 -12.22
N ALA A 103 4.89 -12.44 -12.82
CA ALA A 103 4.91 -12.06 -14.23
C ALA A 103 6.08 -11.11 -14.54
N PRO A 104 6.65 -11.13 -15.76
CA PRO A 104 7.71 -10.21 -16.16
C PRO A 104 7.29 -8.75 -15.96
N LEU A 105 8.13 -7.97 -15.28
CA LEU A 105 7.84 -6.56 -15.00
C LEU A 105 7.91 -5.68 -16.26
N ALA A 106 8.77 -6.01 -17.22
CA ALA A 106 8.89 -5.32 -18.50
C ALA A 106 7.69 -5.58 -19.42
N THR A 107 6.51 -5.17 -18.99
CA THR A 107 5.22 -5.52 -19.60
C THR A 107 4.34 -4.30 -19.76
N GLU A 108 3.70 -4.17 -20.92
CA GLU A 108 2.65 -3.20 -21.21
C GLU A 108 1.29 -3.87 -21.09
N TYR A 109 0.46 -3.34 -20.18
CA TYR A 109 -0.92 -3.73 -19.96
C TYR A 109 -1.82 -2.68 -20.59
N ARG A 110 -2.74 -3.09 -21.46
CA ARG A 110 -3.69 -2.18 -22.11
C ARG A 110 -5.13 -2.62 -21.83
N PHE A 111 -5.91 -1.67 -21.31
CA PHE A 111 -7.33 -1.83 -21.01
C PHE A 111 -8.15 -0.94 -21.94
N THR A 112 -8.91 -1.54 -22.84
CA THR A 112 -9.79 -0.82 -23.77
C THR A 112 -11.23 -1.16 -23.44
N SER A 113 -12.06 -0.16 -23.14
CA SER A 113 -13.46 -0.36 -22.77
C SER A 113 -14.41 0.28 -23.76
N ASN A 114 -15.51 -0.42 -24.07
CA ASN A 114 -16.66 0.12 -24.75
C ASN A 114 -17.76 0.41 -23.73
N GLY A 115 -18.04 1.68 -23.53
CA GLY A 115 -19.02 2.15 -22.55
C GLY A 115 -18.38 2.76 -21.31
N LEU A 116 -19.16 3.55 -20.60
CA LEU A 116 -18.72 4.28 -19.42
C LEU A 116 -18.49 3.30 -18.26
N ILE A 117 -17.23 3.06 -17.92
CA ILE A 117 -16.84 2.34 -16.72
C ILE A 117 -16.26 3.37 -15.76
N ASP A 118 -17.03 3.75 -14.73
CA ASP A 118 -16.53 4.58 -13.65
C ASP A 118 -16.65 3.82 -12.32
N GLY A 119 -15.54 3.76 -11.60
CA GLY A 119 -15.48 3.11 -10.30
C GLY A 119 -14.58 1.88 -10.25
N PRO A 120 -14.28 1.37 -9.02
CA PRO A 120 -13.29 0.33 -8.78
C PRO A 120 -13.86 -1.09 -8.95
N SER A 121 -15.13 -1.25 -9.30
CA SER A 121 -15.88 -2.50 -9.20
C SER A 121 -15.51 -3.56 -10.26
N ALA A 122 -14.70 -3.22 -11.26
CA ALA A 122 -14.16 -4.15 -12.25
C ALA A 122 -12.77 -4.69 -11.84
N GLY A 123 -12.17 -4.22 -10.75
CA GLY A 123 -10.79 -4.55 -10.36
C GLY A 123 -10.54 -6.05 -10.25
N ALA A 124 -11.41 -6.81 -9.59
CA ALA A 124 -11.25 -8.25 -9.45
C ALA A 124 -11.41 -8.98 -10.81
N LEU A 125 -12.36 -8.58 -11.65
CA LEU A 125 -12.54 -9.15 -12.99
C LEU A 125 -11.31 -8.90 -13.88
N THR A 126 -10.79 -7.67 -13.86
CA THR A 126 -9.58 -7.30 -14.58
C THR A 126 -8.36 -8.07 -14.09
N THR A 127 -8.25 -8.32 -12.77
CA THR A 127 -7.19 -9.17 -12.21
C THR A 127 -7.29 -10.60 -12.75
N VAL A 128 -8.48 -11.21 -12.76
CA VAL A 128 -8.69 -12.55 -13.35
C VAL A 128 -8.34 -12.55 -14.83
N ALA A 129 -8.70 -11.49 -15.58
CA ALA A 129 -8.35 -11.38 -16.99
C ALA A 129 -6.84 -11.39 -17.23
N ILE A 130 -6.07 -10.65 -16.44
CA ILE A 130 -4.59 -10.67 -16.52
C ILE A 130 -4.05 -12.06 -16.16
N LEU A 131 -4.53 -12.67 -15.08
CA LEU A 131 -4.12 -14.00 -14.64
C LEU A 131 -4.44 -15.06 -15.70
N SER A 132 -5.60 -14.98 -16.35
CA SER A 132 -6.00 -15.93 -17.40
C SER A 132 -5.07 -15.85 -18.62
N LEU A 133 -4.63 -14.65 -19.00
CA LEU A 133 -3.64 -14.46 -20.05
C LEU A 133 -2.28 -15.07 -19.65
N TYR A 134 -1.88 -14.89 -18.41
CA TYR A 134 -0.62 -15.43 -17.90
C TYR A 134 -0.61 -16.97 -17.88
N PHE A 135 -1.71 -17.60 -17.42
CA PHE A 135 -1.80 -19.05 -17.30
C PHE A 135 -2.34 -19.74 -18.57
N GLY A 136 -2.81 -18.98 -19.57
CA GLY A 136 -3.39 -19.52 -20.80
C GLY A 136 -4.77 -20.14 -20.62
N ASP A 137 -5.51 -19.79 -19.56
CA ASP A 137 -6.85 -20.26 -19.29
C ASP A 137 -7.90 -19.41 -19.99
N GLU A 138 -8.95 -20.03 -20.52
CA GLU A 138 -10.07 -19.32 -21.14
C GLU A 138 -11.07 -18.84 -20.08
N ILE A 139 -11.47 -17.58 -20.15
CA ILE A 139 -12.59 -17.05 -19.35
C ILE A 139 -13.91 -17.39 -20.02
N SER A 140 -14.86 -17.92 -19.27
CA SER A 140 -16.20 -18.21 -19.78
C SER A 140 -16.89 -16.94 -20.31
N SER A 141 -17.29 -16.96 -21.57
CA SER A 141 -17.98 -15.84 -22.22
C SER A 141 -19.38 -15.57 -21.65
N THR A 142 -19.94 -16.50 -20.87
CA THR A 142 -21.26 -16.39 -20.22
C THR A 142 -21.14 -16.10 -18.72
N ALA A 143 -19.93 -15.83 -18.22
CA ALA A 143 -19.69 -15.51 -16.84
C ALA A 143 -19.13 -14.08 -16.69
N SER A 144 -19.47 -13.43 -15.59
CA SER A 144 -18.94 -12.11 -15.22
C SER A 144 -18.81 -11.99 -13.71
N MET A 145 -18.20 -10.92 -13.24
CA MET A 145 -18.16 -10.59 -11.82
C MET A 145 -18.13 -9.08 -11.57
N THR A 146 -18.43 -8.72 -10.34
CA THR A 146 -18.18 -7.38 -9.82
C THR A 146 -17.51 -7.49 -8.46
N GLY A 147 -16.49 -6.67 -8.22
CA GLY A 147 -15.70 -6.65 -6.97
C GLY A 147 -14.51 -5.73 -7.10
N THR A 148 -14.12 -5.06 -6.02
CA THR A 148 -12.81 -4.42 -5.93
C THR A 148 -11.74 -5.48 -5.65
N ILE A 149 -10.47 -5.11 -5.73
CA ILE A 149 -9.35 -5.99 -5.38
C ILE A 149 -8.41 -5.23 -4.44
N ASN A 150 -7.99 -5.88 -3.36
CA ASN A 150 -6.97 -5.35 -2.47
C ASN A 150 -5.58 -5.99 -2.74
N PRO A 151 -4.49 -5.47 -2.16
CA PRO A 151 -3.13 -5.97 -2.44
C PRO A 151 -2.92 -7.47 -2.19
N THR A 152 -3.66 -8.09 -1.27
CA THR A 152 -3.54 -9.53 -0.96
C THR A 152 -4.42 -10.42 -1.82
N GLY A 153 -5.31 -9.83 -2.66
CA GLY A 153 -6.19 -10.58 -3.55
C GLY A 153 -7.59 -10.85 -2.98
N THR A 154 -8.03 -10.12 -1.95
CA THR A 154 -9.41 -10.21 -1.45
C THR A 154 -10.35 -9.45 -2.38
N VAL A 155 -11.51 -10.03 -2.68
CA VAL A 155 -12.59 -9.41 -3.44
C VAL A 155 -13.39 -8.50 -2.51
N GLY A 156 -13.28 -7.19 -2.74
CA GLY A 156 -13.87 -6.18 -1.86
C GLY A 156 -15.24 -5.69 -2.31
N ARG A 157 -15.91 -4.98 -1.40
CA ARG A 157 -17.28 -4.51 -1.50
C ARG A 157 -17.53 -3.55 -2.67
N VAL A 158 -18.69 -3.66 -3.29
CA VAL A 158 -19.16 -2.76 -4.36
C VAL A 158 -20.60 -2.29 -4.13
N GLY A 159 -20.98 -1.21 -4.81
CA GLY A 159 -22.35 -0.71 -4.83
C GLY A 159 -23.15 -1.19 -6.04
N GLY A 160 -24.49 -0.98 -5.98
CA GLY A 160 -25.37 -1.16 -7.11
C GLY A 160 -25.51 -2.60 -7.60
N ILE A 161 -25.37 -3.61 -6.74
CA ILE A 161 -25.46 -5.02 -7.14
C ILE A 161 -26.82 -5.38 -7.68
N PRO A 162 -27.97 -4.98 -7.07
CA PRO A 162 -29.30 -5.27 -7.65
C PRO A 162 -29.42 -4.73 -9.07
N GLN A 163 -28.97 -3.50 -9.34
CA GLN A 163 -28.99 -2.91 -10.67
C GLN A 163 -28.09 -3.65 -11.65
N LYS A 164 -26.88 -4.06 -11.21
CA LYS A 164 -25.94 -4.84 -12.03
C LYS A 164 -26.53 -6.19 -12.42
N ILE A 165 -27.18 -6.91 -11.50
CA ILE A 165 -27.86 -8.18 -11.78
C ILE A 165 -29.04 -7.94 -12.72
N GLN A 166 -29.85 -6.88 -12.54
CA GLN A 166 -30.91 -6.53 -13.48
C GLN A 166 -30.34 -6.24 -14.87
N GLY A 167 -29.22 -5.52 -14.96
CA GLY A 167 -28.54 -5.25 -16.24
C GLY A 167 -28.06 -6.53 -16.93
N VAL A 168 -27.61 -7.53 -16.18
CA VAL A 168 -27.27 -8.87 -16.71
C VAL A 168 -28.50 -9.59 -17.23
N ILE A 169 -29.63 -9.55 -16.51
CA ILE A 169 -30.89 -10.16 -16.92
C ILE A 169 -31.38 -9.52 -18.22
N ASP A 170 -31.32 -8.20 -18.32
CA ASP A 170 -31.76 -7.45 -19.50
C ASP A 170 -30.87 -7.69 -20.72
N ASP A 171 -29.56 -7.87 -20.52
CA ASP A 171 -28.57 -8.19 -21.55
C ASP A 171 -28.75 -9.63 -22.11
N GLY A 172 -29.02 -10.59 -21.25
CA GLY A 172 -29.35 -11.99 -21.58
C GLY A 172 -28.17 -12.85 -22.06
N ARG A 173 -26.93 -12.33 -22.13
CA ARG A 173 -25.73 -13.09 -22.56
C ARG A 173 -25.04 -13.80 -21.40
N ILE A 174 -25.07 -13.18 -20.22
CA ILE A 174 -24.41 -13.66 -19.00
C ILE A 174 -25.38 -14.55 -18.21
N THR A 175 -24.95 -15.74 -17.88
CA THR A 175 -25.75 -16.73 -17.12
C THR A 175 -25.17 -17.01 -15.73
N LYS A 176 -23.95 -16.49 -15.42
CA LYS A 176 -23.27 -16.65 -14.14
C LYS A 176 -22.60 -15.36 -13.72
N VAL A 177 -22.85 -14.92 -12.50
CA VAL A 177 -22.26 -13.69 -11.95
C VAL A 177 -21.68 -13.95 -10.57
N MET A 178 -20.41 -13.56 -10.34
CA MET A 178 -19.80 -13.56 -9.02
C MET A 178 -19.91 -12.17 -8.41
N ILE A 179 -20.27 -12.13 -7.13
CA ILE A 179 -20.37 -10.93 -6.30
C ILE A 179 -19.50 -11.09 -5.04
N PRO A 180 -19.09 -9.98 -4.38
CA PRO A 180 -18.35 -10.11 -3.14
C PRO A 180 -19.15 -10.82 -2.04
N THR A 181 -18.47 -11.63 -1.24
CA THR A 181 -19.07 -12.33 -0.10
C THR A 181 -19.76 -11.36 0.87
N GLY A 182 -20.89 -11.77 1.47
CA GLY A 182 -21.69 -10.94 2.37
C GLY A 182 -22.53 -9.87 1.68
N GLN A 183 -22.64 -9.88 0.34
CA GLN A 183 -23.46 -8.94 -0.43
C GLN A 183 -24.68 -9.57 -1.13
N ARG A 184 -25.05 -10.81 -0.74
CA ARG A 184 -26.30 -11.43 -1.21
C ARG A 184 -27.52 -10.52 -0.99
N ASN A 185 -27.61 -9.94 0.21
CA ASN A 185 -28.63 -8.96 0.53
C ASN A 185 -28.08 -7.55 0.29
N SER A 186 -28.43 -6.95 -0.84
CA SER A 186 -27.93 -5.65 -1.25
C SER A 186 -29.06 -4.62 -1.40
N THR A 187 -28.75 -3.37 -1.11
CA THR A 187 -29.72 -2.27 -1.19
C THR A 187 -29.82 -1.74 -2.62
N ASP A 188 -31.03 -1.61 -3.14
CA ASP A 188 -31.31 -0.97 -4.43
C ASP A 188 -31.26 0.58 -4.32
N ALA A 189 -31.43 1.29 -5.43
CA ALA A 189 -31.40 2.74 -5.45
C ALA A 189 -32.59 3.40 -4.68
N SER A 190 -33.68 2.66 -4.44
CA SER A 190 -34.82 3.09 -3.66
C SER A 190 -34.66 2.79 -2.15
N GLY A 191 -33.58 2.13 -1.74
CA GLY A 191 -33.33 1.78 -0.34
C GLY A 191 -33.93 0.42 0.09
N ASN A 192 -34.49 -0.38 -0.84
CA ASN A 192 -35.00 -1.68 -0.52
C ASN A 192 -33.86 -2.73 -0.49
N ILE A 193 -33.97 -3.69 0.44
CA ILE A 193 -33.06 -4.84 0.50
C ILE A 193 -33.52 -5.91 -0.49
N ILE A 194 -32.66 -6.26 -1.43
CA ILE A 194 -32.91 -7.27 -2.47
C ILE A 194 -31.99 -8.47 -2.24
N ASP A 195 -32.55 -9.68 -2.22
CA ASP A 195 -31.77 -10.91 -2.34
C ASP A 195 -31.39 -11.08 -3.82
N VAL A 196 -30.13 -10.78 -4.16
CA VAL A 196 -29.65 -10.76 -5.54
C VAL A 196 -29.45 -12.18 -6.11
N VAL A 197 -29.32 -13.19 -5.25
CA VAL A 197 -29.28 -14.60 -5.67
C VAL A 197 -30.65 -15.03 -6.15
N ASP A 198 -31.71 -14.72 -5.40
CA ASP A 198 -33.08 -15.02 -5.79
C ASP A 198 -33.51 -14.19 -7.03
N LEU A 199 -33.07 -12.93 -7.11
CA LEU A 199 -33.29 -12.07 -8.28
C LEU A 199 -32.71 -12.72 -9.55
N GLY A 200 -31.43 -13.11 -9.52
CA GLY A 200 -30.77 -13.80 -10.64
C GLY A 200 -31.43 -15.13 -11.00
N ALA A 201 -31.67 -15.97 -10.00
CA ALA A 201 -32.29 -17.31 -10.19
C ALA A 201 -33.67 -17.22 -10.85
N SER A 202 -34.45 -16.19 -10.54
CA SER A 202 -35.80 -15.99 -11.16
C SER A 202 -35.74 -15.76 -12.66
N ALA A 203 -34.58 -15.37 -13.20
CA ALA A 203 -34.33 -15.12 -14.62
C ALA A 203 -33.31 -16.09 -15.25
N GLY A 204 -32.92 -17.14 -14.52
CA GLY A 204 -31.97 -18.15 -15.01
C GLY A 204 -30.48 -17.69 -14.94
N VAL A 205 -30.17 -16.69 -14.14
CA VAL A 205 -28.80 -16.23 -13.87
C VAL A 205 -28.35 -16.78 -12.51
N GLU A 206 -27.28 -17.57 -12.50
CA GLU A 206 -26.62 -18.02 -11.29
C GLU A 206 -25.82 -16.88 -10.67
N VAL A 207 -26.09 -16.53 -9.40
CA VAL A 207 -25.33 -15.52 -8.66
C VAL A 207 -24.60 -16.19 -7.49
N LEU A 208 -23.27 -16.08 -7.46
CA LEU A 208 -22.39 -16.69 -6.46
C LEU A 208 -21.62 -15.64 -5.69
N GLU A 209 -21.44 -15.86 -4.40
CA GLU A 209 -20.56 -15.04 -3.56
C GLU A 209 -19.13 -15.61 -3.61
N VAL A 210 -18.14 -14.72 -3.80
CA VAL A 210 -16.71 -15.05 -3.77
C VAL A 210 -15.97 -14.09 -2.83
N ALA A 211 -15.03 -14.60 -2.06
CA ALA A 211 -14.24 -13.85 -1.10
C ALA A 211 -12.86 -13.48 -1.65
N THR A 212 -12.31 -14.31 -2.53
CA THR A 212 -10.90 -14.22 -2.95
C THR A 212 -10.76 -14.31 -4.46
N ILE A 213 -9.61 -13.82 -4.95
CA ILE A 213 -9.24 -13.94 -6.36
C ILE A 213 -9.08 -15.40 -6.79
N TYR A 214 -8.73 -16.30 -5.87
CA TYR A 214 -8.61 -17.73 -6.12
C TYR A 214 -9.97 -18.36 -6.46
N GLU A 215 -11.00 -18.05 -5.65
CA GLU A 215 -12.38 -18.47 -5.92
C GLU A 215 -12.90 -17.86 -7.22
N ALA A 216 -12.69 -16.54 -7.41
CA ALA A 216 -13.12 -15.83 -8.61
C ALA A 216 -12.48 -16.41 -9.88
N TYR A 217 -11.18 -16.71 -9.83
CA TYR A 217 -10.47 -17.33 -10.95
C TYR A 217 -11.06 -18.69 -11.32
N LYS A 218 -11.27 -19.54 -10.32
CA LYS A 218 -11.87 -20.88 -10.52
C LYS A 218 -13.26 -20.78 -11.14
N GLU A 219 -14.10 -19.88 -10.63
CA GLU A 219 -15.48 -19.74 -11.11
C GLU A 219 -15.58 -19.15 -12.53
N LEU A 220 -14.59 -18.33 -12.94
CA LEU A 220 -14.54 -17.71 -14.27
C LEU A 220 -13.85 -18.58 -15.32
N THR A 221 -12.83 -19.37 -14.93
CA THR A 221 -12.01 -20.15 -15.88
C THR A 221 -12.22 -21.65 -15.78
N GLY A 222 -12.75 -22.14 -14.66
CA GLY A 222 -12.82 -23.58 -14.34
C GLY A 222 -11.50 -24.18 -13.86
N SER A 223 -10.41 -23.41 -13.81
CA SER A 223 -9.07 -23.83 -13.37
C SER A 223 -8.76 -23.30 -11.97
N GLU A 224 -7.98 -24.06 -11.20
CA GLU A 224 -7.45 -23.56 -9.92
C GLU A 224 -6.29 -22.58 -10.17
N LEU A 225 -6.30 -21.44 -9.49
CA LEU A 225 -5.15 -20.53 -9.50
C LEU A 225 -4.03 -21.14 -8.65
N PRO A 226 -2.83 -21.35 -9.20
CA PRO A 226 -1.72 -21.92 -8.45
C PRO A 226 -1.35 -21.05 -7.24
N ALA A 227 -1.01 -21.71 -6.14
CA ALA A 227 -0.50 -21.07 -4.94
C ALA A 227 0.54 -21.99 -4.28
N PRO A 228 1.56 -21.45 -3.61
CA PRO A 228 2.48 -22.26 -2.82
C PRO A 228 1.73 -23.02 -1.74
N ASP A 229 2.23 -24.19 -1.38
CA ASP A 229 1.74 -24.93 -0.22
C ASP A 229 1.76 -24.06 1.03
N GLY A 230 0.78 -24.26 1.93
CA GLY A 230 0.66 -23.48 3.14
C GLY A 230 1.95 -23.53 3.96
N ALA A 231 2.64 -22.41 4.07
CA ALA A 231 3.84 -22.30 4.88
C ALA A 231 3.51 -22.49 6.38
N SER A 232 4.49 -23.00 7.11
CA SER A 232 4.53 -22.87 8.57
C SER A 232 4.38 -21.39 8.95
N GLN A 233 3.95 -21.10 10.18
CA GLN A 233 3.91 -19.71 10.64
C GLN A 233 5.29 -19.05 10.47
N PRO A 234 5.37 -17.85 9.88
CA PRO A 234 6.60 -17.08 9.77
C PRO A 234 7.30 -16.95 11.13
N ARG A 235 8.63 -17.12 11.16
CA ARG A 235 9.42 -17.02 12.40
C ARG A 235 10.76 -16.39 12.14
N LEU A 236 11.28 -15.69 13.13
CA LEU A 236 12.64 -15.19 13.11
C LEU A 236 13.67 -16.33 13.25
N SER A 237 14.86 -16.14 12.66
CA SER A 237 16.04 -16.94 12.99
C SER A 237 16.51 -16.66 14.43
N GLU A 238 17.30 -17.56 15.03
CA GLU A 238 17.84 -17.35 16.39
C GLU A 238 18.64 -16.04 16.47
N ALA A 239 19.50 -15.75 15.49
CA ALA A 239 20.24 -14.49 15.44
C ALA A 239 19.35 -13.26 15.29
N GLY A 240 18.25 -13.36 14.53
CA GLY A 240 17.23 -12.31 14.40
C GLY A 240 16.50 -12.08 15.73
N ILE A 241 16.17 -13.13 16.46
CA ILE A 241 15.53 -13.03 17.78
C ILE A 241 16.39 -12.21 18.75
N ASP A 242 17.70 -12.46 18.83
CA ASP A 242 18.59 -11.75 19.74
C ASP A 242 18.65 -10.25 19.43
N LYS A 243 18.82 -9.89 18.15
CA LYS A 243 18.86 -8.48 17.72
C LYS A 243 17.52 -7.77 18.01
N VAL A 244 16.43 -8.39 17.65
CA VAL A 244 15.08 -7.84 17.83
C VAL A 244 14.73 -7.70 19.30
N THR A 245 15.07 -8.67 20.13
CA THR A 245 14.86 -8.64 21.58
C THR A 245 15.64 -7.49 22.23
N ALA A 246 16.91 -7.29 21.86
CA ALA A 246 17.72 -6.18 22.36
C ALA A 246 17.18 -4.81 21.93
N ALA A 247 16.74 -4.69 20.67
CA ALA A 247 16.12 -3.47 20.14
C ALA A 247 14.78 -3.17 20.82
N THR A 248 13.95 -4.19 21.09
CA THR A 248 12.69 -4.07 21.85
C THR A 248 12.93 -3.55 23.26
N ALA A 249 13.92 -4.11 23.96
CA ALA A 249 14.28 -3.63 25.31
C ALA A 249 14.74 -2.17 25.29
N THR A 250 15.49 -1.75 24.26
CA THR A 250 15.92 -0.37 24.08
C THR A 250 14.74 0.55 23.84
N ALA A 251 13.79 0.17 22.98
CA ALA A 251 12.59 0.96 22.70
C ALA A 251 11.71 1.11 23.95
N LEU A 252 11.46 0.03 24.69
CA LEU A 252 10.69 0.09 25.95
C LEU A 252 11.39 0.96 27.00
N ALA A 253 12.72 0.93 27.07
CA ALA A 253 13.46 1.83 27.98
C ALA A 253 13.36 3.31 27.57
N ARG A 254 13.25 3.62 26.28
CA ARG A 254 12.96 4.97 25.78
C ARG A 254 11.54 5.40 26.17
N TYR A 255 10.57 4.53 25.96
CA TYR A 255 9.19 4.74 26.37
C TYR A 255 9.09 5.02 27.89
N ASP A 256 9.66 4.16 28.74
CA ASP A 256 9.62 4.32 30.20
C ASP A 256 10.26 5.64 30.67
N ARG A 257 11.34 6.07 30.02
CA ARG A 257 11.98 7.35 30.28
C ARG A 257 11.06 8.53 29.90
N ALA A 258 10.44 8.47 28.72
CA ALA A 258 9.53 9.52 28.27
C ALA A 258 8.29 9.64 29.18
N VAL A 259 7.75 8.51 29.68
CA VAL A 259 6.69 8.52 30.69
C VAL A 259 7.13 9.24 31.97
N GLN A 260 8.31 8.91 32.51
CA GLN A 260 8.83 9.59 33.72
C GLN A 260 8.99 11.08 33.52
N GLN A 261 9.47 11.49 32.35
CA GLN A 261 9.63 12.90 32.00
C GLN A 261 8.27 13.61 31.85
N PHE A 262 7.30 12.98 31.21
CA PHE A 262 5.94 13.53 31.05
C PHE A 262 5.23 13.73 32.40
N VAL A 263 5.36 12.78 33.32
CA VAL A 263 4.83 12.91 34.70
C VAL A 263 5.50 14.06 35.46
N GLY A 264 6.68 14.49 35.07
CA GLY A 264 7.37 15.67 35.63
C GLY A 264 6.86 17.02 35.13
N LEU A 265 6.02 17.07 34.10
CA LEU A 265 5.41 18.32 33.60
C LEU A 265 4.35 18.86 34.55
N SER A 266 3.92 20.11 34.38
CA SER A 266 2.84 20.67 35.18
C SER A 266 1.51 19.92 34.99
N PRO A 267 0.65 19.81 36.02
CA PRO A 267 -0.62 19.08 35.89
C PRO A 267 -1.52 19.57 34.75
N GLU A 268 -1.53 20.86 34.48
CA GLU A 268 -2.31 21.48 33.42
C GLU A 268 -1.87 20.99 32.04
N VAL A 269 -0.55 20.88 31.84
CA VAL A 269 0.05 20.40 30.59
C VAL A 269 -0.14 18.88 30.45
N GLN A 270 0.00 18.11 31.55
CA GLN A 270 -0.25 16.66 31.53
C GLN A 270 -1.69 16.34 31.07
N VAL A 271 -2.69 17.09 31.51
CA VAL A 271 -4.09 16.88 31.12
C VAL A 271 -4.28 17.00 29.60
N LEU A 272 -3.58 17.95 28.96
CA LEU A 272 -3.67 18.13 27.50
C LEU A 272 -3.10 16.94 26.71
N GLY A 273 -2.02 16.33 27.21
CA GLY A 273 -1.35 15.20 26.54
C GLY A 273 -1.86 13.81 26.98
N LEU A 274 -2.76 13.73 27.98
CA LEU A 274 -3.11 12.46 28.63
C LEU A 274 -3.69 11.42 27.65
N ALA A 275 -4.56 11.82 26.74
CA ALA A 275 -5.17 10.90 25.79
C ALA A 275 -4.12 10.23 24.89
N LEU A 276 -3.16 11.00 24.38
CA LEU A 276 -2.07 10.49 23.56
C LEU A 276 -1.08 9.62 24.35
N ALA A 277 -0.83 9.98 25.61
CA ALA A 277 0.01 9.19 26.51
C ALA A 277 -0.62 7.81 26.83
N LEU A 278 -1.95 7.75 26.99
CA LEU A 278 -2.67 6.49 27.19
C LEU A 278 -2.61 5.60 25.95
N GLU A 279 -2.67 6.16 24.75
CA GLU A 279 -2.52 5.41 23.51
C GLU A 279 -1.10 4.79 23.40
N ALA A 280 -0.06 5.56 23.75
CA ALA A 280 1.30 5.04 23.83
C ALA A 280 1.46 3.92 24.86
N GLU A 281 0.77 3.99 26.01
CA GLU A 281 0.76 2.92 27.02
C GLU A 281 0.13 1.64 26.48
N ILE A 282 -0.96 1.71 25.71
CA ILE A 282 -1.59 0.54 25.07
C ILE A 282 -0.56 -0.19 24.20
N GLN A 283 0.20 0.52 23.38
CA GLN A 283 1.24 -0.06 22.54
C GLN A 283 2.39 -0.66 23.37
N ALA A 284 2.78 -0.03 24.47
CA ALA A 284 3.81 -0.57 25.35
C ALA A 284 3.36 -1.87 26.06
N GLN A 285 2.12 -1.94 26.48
CA GLN A 285 1.55 -3.16 27.05
C GLN A 285 1.44 -4.27 26.00
N GLU A 286 1.05 -3.93 24.79
CA GLU A 286 1.03 -4.87 23.68
C GLU A 286 2.42 -5.44 23.38
N ALA A 287 3.46 -4.59 23.32
CA ALA A 287 4.83 -5.04 23.14
C ALA A 287 5.26 -6.04 24.21
N ARG A 288 4.96 -5.76 25.49
CA ARG A 288 5.27 -6.67 26.61
C ARG A 288 4.51 -8.00 26.50
N ASN A 289 3.24 -7.95 26.08
CA ASN A 289 2.41 -9.14 25.89
C ASN A 289 2.93 -10.01 24.72
N LEU A 290 3.33 -9.41 23.61
CA LEU A 290 3.92 -10.10 22.47
C LEU A 290 5.25 -10.79 22.84
N GLN A 291 6.11 -10.12 23.63
CA GLN A 291 7.32 -10.75 24.17
C GLN A 291 7.00 -12.01 25.01
N LEU A 292 5.99 -11.95 25.86
CA LEU A 292 5.58 -13.10 26.67
C LEU A 292 5.03 -14.27 25.83
N GLN A 293 4.47 -13.98 24.67
CA GLN A 293 3.98 -14.98 23.71
C GLN A 293 5.11 -15.51 22.79
N GLY A 294 6.33 -14.97 22.87
CA GLY A 294 7.45 -15.32 22.00
C GLY A 294 7.40 -14.69 20.61
N LEU A 295 6.50 -13.72 20.40
CA LEU A 295 6.32 -12.97 19.15
C LEU A 295 7.26 -11.75 19.16
N GLN A 296 8.57 -11.98 18.96
CA GLN A 296 9.59 -10.97 19.22
C GLN A 296 9.61 -9.86 18.17
N ALA A 297 9.32 -10.16 16.90
CA ALA A 297 9.30 -9.16 15.83
C ALA A 297 8.09 -8.22 15.96
N GLY A 298 6.93 -8.76 16.28
CA GLY A 298 5.73 -7.97 16.61
C GLY A 298 5.92 -7.12 17.86
N ALA A 299 6.60 -7.67 18.88
CA ALA A 299 6.94 -6.94 20.09
C ALA A 299 7.85 -5.73 19.81
N PHE A 300 8.82 -5.88 18.91
CA PHE A 300 9.66 -4.77 18.45
C PHE A 300 8.83 -3.67 17.78
N ALA A 301 7.96 -4.03 16.85
CA ALA A 301 7.11 -3.06 16.17
C ALA A 301 6.23 -2.26 17.16
N ALA A 302 5.54 -2.94 18.08
CA ALA A 302 4.71 -2.31 19.08
C ALA A 302 5.54 -1.43 20.06
N ALA A 303 6.72 -1.89 20.49
CA ALA A 303 7.61 -1.13 21.36
C ALA A 303 8.13 0.16 20.70
N GLN A 304 8.41 0.12 19.40
CA GLN A 304 8.82 1.31 18.65
C GLN A 304 7.68 2.32 18.55
N ILE A 305 6.46 1.88 18.23
CA ILE A 305 5.28 2.75 18.21
C ILE A 305 5.09 3.41 19.58
N ALA A 306 5.17 2.64 20.66
CA ALA A 306 5.06 3.14 22.03
C ALA A 306 6.12 4.22 22.35
N ALA A 307 7.38 3.92 22.03
CA ALA A 307 8.50 4.84 22.29
C ALA A 307 8.36 6.14 21.49
N ILE A 308 8.11 6.05 20.20
CA ILE A 308 7.95 7.21 19.31
C ILE A 308 6.79 8.08 19.76
N SER A 309 5.63 7.48 20.02
CA SER A 309 4.44 8.20 20.44
C SER A 309 4.65 8.90 21.80
N MET A 310 5.22 8.21 22.78
CA MET A 310 5.42 8.80 24.12
C MET A 310 6.51 9.89 24.12
N GLU A 311 7.61 9.71 23.35
CA GLU A 311 8.64 10.74 23.17
C GLU A 311 8.06 11.96 22.44
N ALA A 312 7.22 11.75 21.41
CA ALA A 312 6.55 12.86 20.73
C ALA A 312 5.60 13.62 21.66
N VAL A 313 4.84 12.92 22.47
CA VAL A 313 3.98 13.52 23.50
C VAL A 313 4.82 14.34 24.47
N TYR A 314 5.80 13.71 25.12
CA TYR A 314 6.64 14.41 26.11
C TYR A 314 7.31 15.64 25.49
N ASN A 315 8.05 15.51 24.38
CA ASN A 315 8.82 16.58 23.78
C ASN A 315 7.93 17.76 23.31
N SER A 316 6.74 17.45 22.79
CA SER A 316 5.78 18.46 22.36
C SER A 316 5.22 19.24 23.55
N PHE A 317 4.81 18.55 24.59
CA PHE A 317 4.20 19.19 25.76
C PHE A 317 5.22 19.86 26.67
N ASP A 318 6.46 19.39 26.74
CA ASP A 318 7.59 20.11 27.36
C ASP A 318 7.87 21.44 26.64
N ALA A 319 7.87 21.41 25.30
CA ALA A 319 8.02 22.62 24.51
C ALA A 319 6.88 23.61 24.72
N LEU A 320 5.64 23.15 24.77
CA LEU A 320 4.47 23.97 25.07
C LEU A 320 4.55 24.59 26.45
N GLN A 321 4.92 23.80 27.48
CA GLN A 321 5.17 24.30 28.84
C GLN A 321 6.25 25.40 28.84
N GLY A 322 7.35 25.21 28.10
CA GLY A 322 8.39 26.20 27.94
C GLY A 322 7.86 27.51 27.34
N ILE A 323 7.01 27.47 26.33
CA ILE A 323 6.39 28.63 25.71
C ILE A 323 5.43 29.34 26.67
N LEU A 324 4.61 28.59 27.40
CA LEU A 324 3.67 29.13 28.37
C LEU A 324 4.40 29.85 29.54
N VAL A 325 5.57 29.33 29.95
CA VAL A 325 6.36 29.90 31.08
C VAL A 325 7.29 30.98 30.61
N SER A 326 8.00 30.84 29.48
CA SER A 326 9.08 31.73 29.03
C SER A 326 8.69 32.62 27.85
N GLY A 327 7.47 32.44 27.32
CA GLY A 327 6.94 33.23 26.20
C GLY A 327 7.55 32.87 24.83
N PHE A 328 7.44 33.81 23.88
CA PHE A 328 7.87 33.66 22.50
C PHE A 328 9.34 33.25 22.27
N PRO A 329 10.33 33.62 23.12
CA PRO A 329 11.71 33.15 22.94
C PRO A 329 11.87 31.62 23.00
N ALA A 330 11.00 30.91 23.74
CA ALA A 330 11.03 29.47 23.75
C ALA A 330 10.54 28.85 22.42
N PHE A 331 9.65 29.55 21.73
CA PHE A 331 9.22 29.15 20.37
C PHE A 331 10.34 29.37 19.34
N GLU A 332 11.08 30.49 19.41
CA GLU A 332 12.23 30.77 18.53
C GLU A 332 13.28 29.63 18.61
N ALA A 333 13.53 29.10 19.82
CA ALA A 333 14.41 27.95 20.00
C ALA A 333 13.90 26.67 19.28
N LYS A 334 12.59 26.47 19.24
CA LYS A 334 11.98 25.34 18.50
C LYS A 334 12.04 25.53 16.97
N VAL A 335 11.86 26.75 16.48
CA VAL A 335 12.07 27.09 15.06
C VAL A 335 13.50 26.75 14.63
N ALA A 336 14.51 27.16 15.43
CA ALA A 336 15.91 26.84 15.16
C ALA A 336 16.20 25.32 15.20
N ALA A 337 15.57 24.57 16.12
CA ALA A 337 15.70 23.12 16.18
C ALA A 337 15.08 22.44 14.95
N ALA A 338 13.96 22.95 14.44
CA ALA A 338 13.32 22.46 13.25
C ALA A 338 14.19 22.59 11.99
N GLU A 339 14.94 23.68 11.88
CA GLU A 339 15.87 23.92 10.76
C GLU A 339 17.03 22.90 10.71
N THR A 340 17.48 22.40 11.87
CA THR A 340 18.61 21.45 11.94
C THR A 340 18.20 20.01 11.68
N ALA A 341 16.94 19.65 11.86
CA ALA A 341 16.45 18.27 11.72
C ALA A 341 16.61 17.71 10.29
N ASN A 342 16.57 18.56 9.26
CA ASN A 342 16.83 18.15 7.88
C ASN A 342 18.28 17.68 7.65
N ALA A 343 19.24 18.20 8.41
CA ALA A 343 20.63 17.75 8.33
C ALA A 343 20.81 16.33 8.94
N GLU A 344 20.07 15.99 9.98
CA GLU A 344 20.07 14.66 10.58
C GLU A 344 19.56 13.62 9.57
N PHE A 345 18.47 13.94 8.86
CA PHE A 345 17.95 13.10 7.77
C PHE A 345 19.00 12.91 6.66
N GLY A 346 19.61 13.99 6.17
CA GLY A 346 20.64 13.90 5.12
C GLY A 346 21.79 12.97 5.51
N ALA A 347 22.35 13.13 6.72
CA ALA A 347 23.44 12.28 7.23
C ALA A 347 23.03 10.77 7.32
N GLN A 348 21.77 10.49 7.62
CA GLN A 348 21.28 9.12 7.68
C GLN A 348 21.12 8.51 6.28
N ILE A 349 20.60 9.27 5.33
CA ILE A 349 20.52 8.83 3.93
C ILE A 349 21.91 8.58 3.33
N ASP A 350 22.89 9.43 3.64
CA ASP A 350 24.29 9.23 3.24
C ASP A 350 24.85 7.91 3.81
N THR A 351 24.49 7.57 5.06
CA THR A 351 24.88 6.28 5.68
C THR A 351 24.31 5.10 4.90
N TYR A 352 23.03 5.14 4.52
CA TYR A 352 22.41 4.09 3.72
C TYR A 352 22.99 4.04 2.30
N GLY A 353 23.29 5.18 1.70
CA GLY A 353 23.90 5.27 0.36
C GLY A 353 25.29 4.65 0.27
N THR A 354 26.03 4.61 1.38
CA THR A 354 27.38 4.01 1.42
C THR A 354 27.37 2.52 1.79
N TYR A 355 26.27 1.96 2.24
CA TYR A 355 26.17 0.54 2.58
C TYR A 355 26.06 -0.33 1.33
N THR A 356 26.75 -1.47 1.30
CA THR A 356 26.68 -2.42 0.19
C THR A 356 25.95 -3.67 0.65
N PRO A 357 24.70 -3.90 0.18
CA PRO A 357 23.94 -5.09 0.52
C PRO A 357 24.59 -6.33 -0.11
N THR A 358 24.70 -7.41 0.66
CA THR A 358 25.36 -8.67 0.25
C THR A 358 24.38 -9.81 0.05
N ASN A 359 23.18 -9.68 0.58
CA ASN A 359 22.12 -10.70 0.52
C ASN A 359 20.72 -10.06 0.68
N LEU A 360 19.68 -10.89 0.59
CA LEU A 360 18.28 -10.41 0.63
C LEU A 360 17.88 -9.77 1.96
N THR A 361 18.50 -10.14 3.10
CA THR A 361 18.18 -9.49 4.39
C THR A 361 18.78 -8.09 4.47
N ASP A 362 19.96 -7.87 3.88
CA ASP A 362 20.53 -6.54 3.73
C ASP A 362 19.69 -5.65 2.81
N ALA A 363 19.18 -6.25 1.70
CA ALA A 363 18.27 -5.57 0.79
C ALA A 363 16.98 -5.16 1.49
N GLU A 364 16.37 -6.07 2.27
CA GLU A 364 15.20 -5.77 3.09
C GLU A 364 15.46 -4.62 4.06
N ALA A 365 16.58 -4.68 4.78
CA ALA A 365 16.96 -3.65 5.75
C ALA A 365 17.07 -2.27 5.11
N LEU A 366 17.70 -2.17 3.93
CA LEU A 366 17.80 -0.93 3.18
C LEU A 366 16.44 -0.45 2.68
N ILE A 367 15.63 -1.32 2.08
CA ILE A 367 14.29 -0.98 1.57
C ILE A 367 13.43 -0.41 2.70
N ALA A 368 13.35 -1.11 3.83
CA ALA A 368 12.54 -0.68 4.96
C ALA A 368 13.08 0.59 5.62
N ALA A 369 14.40 0.72 5.75
CA ALA A 369 15.03 1.90 6.31
C ALA A 369 14.82 3.16 5.45
N TYR A 370 14.98 3.04 4.13
CA TYR A 370 14.68 4.16 3.22
C TYR A 370 13.21 4.54 3.27
N GLY A 371 12.29 3.57 3.20
CA GLY A 371 10.85 3.85 3.25
C GLY A 371 10.44 4.60 4.51
N THR A 372 10.89 4.13 5.68
CA THR A 372 10.62 4.77 6.97
C THR A 372 11.31 6.14 7.09
N SER A 373 12.52 6.30 6.56
CA SER A 373 13.20 7.61 6.53
C SER A 373 12.45 8.62 5.67
N PHE A 374 11.90 8.19 4.52
CA PHE A 374 11.13 9.08 3.67
C PHE A 374 9.81 9.50 4.31
N ASP A 375 9.14 8.61 5.04
CA ASP A 375 7.99 8.96 5.86
C ASP A 375 8.36 10.03 6.90
N ALA A 376 9.47 9.80 7.62
CA ALA A 376 9.97 10.77 8.57
C ALA A 376 10.26 12.12 7.92
N PHE A 377 10.96 12.14 6.79
CA PHE A 377 11.32 13.36 6.07
C PHE A 377 10.11 14.13 5.54
N THR A 378 9.15 13.44 4.93
CA THR A 378 7.97 14.10 4.37
C THR A 378 7.10 14.69 5.47
N LEU A 379 6.92 13.98 6.58
CA LEU A 379 6.20 14.49 7.75
C LEU A 379 6.95 15.64 8.42
N LEU A 380 8.28 15.53 8.52
CA LEU A 380 9.15 16.60 9.03
C LEU A 380 9.03 17.87 8.17
N THR A 381 9.06 17.72 6.85
CA THR A 381 8.90 18.84 5.91
C THR A 381 7.54 19.50 6.06
N TYR A 382 6.47 18.71 6.22
CA TYR A 382 5.14 19.22 6.48
C TYR A 382 5.05 19.98 7.81
N ALA A 383 5.54 19.39 8.90
CA ALA A 383 5.55 20.00 10.23
C ALA A 383 6.39 21.28 10.27
N ASN A 384 7.58 21.26 9.65
CA ASN A 384 8.43 22.43 9.54
C ASN A 384 7.75 23.58 8.78
N GLY A 385 7.06 23.28 7.67
CA GLY A 385 6.29 24.26 6.91
C GLY A 385 5.25 24.95 7.80
N GLN A 386 4.55 24.21 8.63
CA GLN A 386 3.58 24.73 9.59
C GLN A 386 4.24 25.59 10.68
N ILE A 387 5.33 25.14 11.27
CA ILE A 387 6.09 25.88 12.28
C ILE A 387 6.62 27.20 11.70
N GLN A 388 7.14 27.21 10.49
CA GLN A 388 7.59 28.42 9.81
C GLN A 388 6.44 29.38 9.49
N GLN A 389 5.26 28.88 9.14
CA GLN A 389 4.06 29.71 8.96
C GLN A 389 3.64 30.37 10.27
N LEU A 390 3.67 29.63 11.39
CA LEU A 390 3.38 30.20 12.72
C LEU A 390 4.40 31.27 13.12
N ASN A 391 5.68 31.04 12.79
CA ASN A 391 6.74 32.04 13.01
C ASN A 391 6.52 33.32 12.19
N ALA A 392 6.13 33.22 10.94
CA ALA A 392 5.77 34.35 10.11
C ALA A 392 4.53 35.10 10.65
N ASN A 393 3.52 34.38 11.13
CA ASN A 393 2.33 34.97 11.76
C ASN A 393 2.69 35.70 13.07
N LEU A 394 3.59 35.14 13.88
CA LEU A 394 4.10 35.79 15.08
C LEU A 394 4.83 37.09 14.73
N ALA A 395 5.72 37.06 13.73
CA ALA A 395 6.44 38.26 13.25
C ALA A 395 5.51 39.35 12.69
N ALA A 396 4.35 38.92 12.13
CA ALA A 396 3.30 39.83 11.66
C ALA A 396 2.39 40.38 12.78
N GLY A 397 2.63 39.95 14.04
CA GLY A 397 1.84 40.40 15.20
C GLY A 397 0.47 39.77 15.30
N SER A 398 0.29 38.56 14.73
CA SER A 398 -0.99 37.86 14.75
C SER A 398 -1.33 37.19 16.10
N TYR A 399 -0.37 37.10 17.01
CA TYR A 399 -0.53 36.53 18.36
C TYR A 399 -0.41 37.56 19.43
N GLU A 400 -1.46 37.70 20.23
CA GLU A 400 -1.51 38.62 21.37
C GLU A 400 -0.89 38.02 22.65
N SER A 401 -0.86 36.67 22.73
CA SER A 401 -0.31 35.95 23.89
C SER A 401 0.36 34.64 23.50
N PRO A 402 1.26 34.10 24.35
CA PRO A 402 1.85 32.77 24.17
C PRO A 402 0.85 31.64 24.14
N GLU A 403 -0.28 31.77 24.84
CA GLU A 403 -1.34 30.76 24.89
C GLU A 403 -2.03 30.58 23.54
N GLN A 404 -2.24 31.67 22.78
CA GLN A 404 -2.82 31.60 21.43
C GLN A 404 -1.86 30.85 20.48
N LEU A 405 -0.57 31.21 20.50
CA LEU A 405 0.45 30.52 19.72
C LEU A 405 0.53 29.04 20.09
N ALA A 406 0.50 28.72 21.41
CA ALA A 406 0.59 27.35 21.90
C ALA A 406 -0.55 26.46 21.38
N GLN A 407 -1.78 26.99 21.25
CA GLN A 407 -2.93 26.24 20.72
C GLN A 407 -2.71 25.84 19.25
N ASP A 408 -2.20 26.75 18.43
CA ASP A 408 -1.95 26.48 17.01
C ASP A 408 -0.71 25.58 16.79
N LEU A 409 0.20 25.54 17.76
CA LEU A 409 1.49 24.84 17.66
C LEU A 409 1.42 23.37 18.10
N ILE A 410 0.40 22.93 18.84
CA ILE A 410 0.30 21.55 19.39
C ILE A 410 0.47 20.49 18.29
N VAL A 411 -0.34 20.58 17.25
CA VAL A 411 -0.34 19.58 16.16
C VAL A 411 0.97 19.60 15.36
N PRO A 412 1.48 20.75 14.92
CA PRO A 412 2.79 20.82 14.26
C PRO A 412 3.94 20.25 15.10
N LEU A 413 3.97 20.49 16.42
CA LEU A 413 4.99 19.93 17.30
C LEU A 413 4.89 18.40 17.42
N ILE A 414 3.69 17.86 17.58
CA ILE A 414 3.48 16.41 17.64
C ILE A 414 3.96 15.74 16.35
N PHE A 415 3.63 16.29 15.20
CA PHE A 415 4.11 15.77 13.91
C PHE A 415 5.63 15.89 13.76
N PHE A 416 6.20 16.99 14.20
CA PHE A 416 7.63 17.20 14.18
C PHE A 416 8.38 16.18 15.05
N GLU A 417 7.97 16.00 16.29
CA GLU A 417 8.65 15.09 17.22
C GLU A 417 8.38 13.62 16.83
N PHE A 418 7.17 13.31 16.30
CA PHE A 418 6.88 12.00 15.75
C PHE A 418 7.77 11.67 14.54
N ALA A 419 7.98 12.63 13.62
CA ALA A 419 8.88 12.45 12.48
C ALA A 419 10.32 12.16 12.92
N ARG A 420 10.81 12.83 13.96
CA ARG A 420 12.13 12.53 14.54
C ARG A 420 12.21 11.13 15.12
N GLY A 421 11.14 10.69 15.79
CA GLY A 421 11.03 9.32 16.28
C GLY A 421 11.03 8.28 15.14
N GLN A 422 10.36 8.57 14.04
CA GLN A 422 10.37 7.73 12.84
C GLN A 422 11.78 7.64 12.21
N LEU A 423 12.54 8.73 12.23
CA LEU A 423 13.92 8.70 11.76
C LEU A 423 14.80 7.79 12.62
N GLN A 424 14.63 7.78 13.94
CA GLN A 424 15.29 6.81 14.81
C GLN A 424 14.83 5.37 14.52
N TYR A 425 13.54 5.17 14.30
CA TYR A 425 12.99 3.86 13.95
C TYR A 425 13.60 3.31 12.65
N SER A 426 13.75 4.14 11.63
CA SER A 426 14.41 3.75 10.39
C SER A 426 15.83 3.19 10.64
N LYS A 427 16.59 3.81 11.55
CA LYS A 427 17.91 3.33 11.93
C LYS A 427 17.83 1.98 12.66
N ASP A 428 16.89 1.85 13.60
CA ASP A 428 16.70 0.60 14.34
C ASP A 428 16.29 -0.55 13.41
N VAL A 429 15.41 -0.29 12.44
CA VAL A 429 15.01 -1.25 11.40
C VAL A 429 16.21 -1.69 10.55
N PHE A 430 17.05 -0.73 10.14
CA PHE A 430 18.28 -1.03 9.40
C PHE A 430 19.22 -1.93 10.21
N ASP A 431 19.44 -1.61 11.47
CA ASP A 431 20.39 -2.33 12.33
C ASP A 431 19.94 -3.76 12.70
N ILE A 432 18.63 -4.01 12.82
CA ILE A 432 18.11 -5.36 13.07
C ILE A 432 18.07 -6.21 11.80
N GLY A 433 17.84 -5.60 10.64
CA GLY A 433 17.68 -6.30 9.36
C GLY A 433 19.01 -6.65 8.68
N ARG A 434 20.00 -5.77 8.70
CA ARG A 434 21.29 -5.97 8.04
C ARG A 434 22.18 -7.00 8.74
N ASP A 435 23.15 -7.54 8.01
CA ASP A 435 24.13 -8.47 8.51
C ASP A 435 23.52 -9.77 9.11
N ASN A 436 22.37 -10.19 8.58
CA ASN A 436 21.76 -11.48 8.84
C ASN A 436 22.04 -12.44 7.66
N ASN A 437 21.83 -13.74 7.88
CA ASN A 437 21.93 -14.71 6.80
C ASN A 437 20.74 -14.57 5.85
N GLY A 438 21.02 -14.58 4.55
CA GLY A 438 19.99 -14.48 3.52
C GLY A 438 20.45 -15.02 2.17
N GLY A 439 19.51 -15.32 1.29
CA GLY A 439 19.77 -15.72 -0.09
C GLY A 439 20.46 -14.62 -0.89
N ALA A 440 21.04 -14.99 -2.02
CA ALA A 440 21.71 -14.05 -2.91
C ALA A 440 20.72 -13.03 -3.53
N ILE A 441 21.21 -11.85 -3.85
CA ILE A 441 20.50 -10.87 -4.68
C ILE A 441 20.83 -11.22 -6.14
N GLU A 442 19.83 -11.71 -6.87
CA GLU A 442 20.02 -12.18 -8.25
C GLU A 442 19.68 -11.09 -9.28
N ASN A 443 18.63 -10.27 -9.01
CA ASN A 443 18.05 -9.31 -9.94
C ASN A 443 18.05 -7.89 -9.37
N THR A 444 19.19 -7.20 -9.39
CA THR A 444 19.26 -5.80 -8.93
C THR A 444 18.62 -4.82 -9.91
N GLU A 445 18.59 -5.14 -11.22
CA GLU A 445 18.01 -4.28 -12.26
C GLU A 445 16.50 -4.15 -12.11
N ASP A 446 15.81 -5.21 -11.67
CA ASP A 446 14.36 -5.22 -11.47
C ASP A 446 13.91 -4.38 -10.27
N LEU A 447 14.80 -4.14 -9.31
CA LEU A 447 14.47 -3.44 -8.07
C LEU A 447 13.93 -2.01 -8.31
N ALA A 448 14.57 -1.26 -9.21
CA ALA A 448 14.12 0.09 -9.56
C ALA A 448 12.77 0.07 -10.30
N ILE A 449 12.56 -0.95 -11.14
CA ILE A 449 11.31 -1.14 -11.91
C ILE A 449 10.17 -1.46 -10.92
N ILE A 450 10.39 -2.36 -9.98
CA ILE A 450 9.40 -2.71 -8.93
C ILE A 450 9.04 -1.47 -8.10
N GLY A 451 10.03 -0.72 -7.64
CA GLY A 451 9.82 0.49 -6.84
C GLY A 451 9.01 1.55 -7.60
N SER A 452 9.40 1.84 -8.84
CA SER A 452 8.68 2.77 -9.72
C SER A 452 7.24 2.31 -10.00
N PHE A 453 7.04 1.02 -10.25
CA PHE A 453 5.74 0.41 -10.45
C PHE A 453 4.82 0.58 -9.24
N LEU A 454 5.29 0.22 -8.04
CA LEU A 454 4.53 0.38 -6.80
C LEU A 454 4.24 1.85 -6.48
N ARG A 455 5.18 2.76 -6.73
CA ARG A 455 4.97 4.20 -6.57
C ARG A 455 3.86 4.73 -7.49
N ARG A 456 3.80 4.26 -8.75
CA ARG A 456 2.71 4.64 -9.68
C ARG A 456 1.35 4.11 -9.20
N GLY A 457 1.30 2.87 -8.70
CA GLY A 457 0.12 2.31 -8.05
C GLY A 457 -0.30 3.11 -6.81
N ALA A 458 0.66 3.50 -5.97
CA ALA A 458 0.42 4.36 -4.81
C ALA A 458 -0.16 5.73 -5.20
N THR A 459 0.37 6.35 -6.26
CA THR A 459 -0.13 7.64 -6.78
C THR A 459 -1.57 7.51 -7.29
N ALA A 460 -1.89 6.43 -8.02
CA ALA A 460 -3.24 6.18 -8.50
C ALA A 460 -4.24 5.96 -7.33
N ASN A 461 -3.84 5.18 -6.32
CA ASN A 461 -4.65 4.97 -5.11
C ASN A 461 -4.86 6.27 -4.33
N TRP A 462 -3.83 7.12 -4.21
CA TRP A 462 -3.98 8.42 -3.56
C TRP A 462 -4.96 9.34 -4.32
N ALA A 463 -4.85 9.45 -5.64
CA ALA A 463 -5.79 10.25 -6.45
C ALA A 463 -7.25 9.78 -6.27
N ALA A 464 -7.47 8.46 -6.22
CA ALA A 464 -8.77 7.88 -5.93
C ALA A 464 -9.27 8.22 -4.51
N PHE A 465 -8.38 8.19 -3.51
CA PHE A 465 -8.70 8.60 -2.14
C PHE A 465 -9.05 10.10 -2.07
N GLU A 466 -8.28 10.97 -2.73
CA GLU A 466 -8.56 12.42 -2.78
C GLU A 466 -9.94 12.71 -3.39
N THR A 467 -10.27 12.06 -4.50
CA THR A 467 -11.53 12.32 -5.20
C THR A 467 -12.72 11.74 -4.44
N THR A 468 -12.61 10.52 -3.92
CA THR A 468 -13.74 9.79 -3.32
C THR A 468 -13.94 10.15 -1.85
N VAL A 469 -12.86 10.18 -1.07
CA VAL A 469 -12.93 10.37 0.39
C VAL A 469 -12.77 11.84 0.75
N LEU A 470 -11.68 12.49 0.33
CA LEU A 470 -11.41 13.86 0.75
C LEU A 470 -12.40 14.86 0.11
N GLN A 471 -12.62 14.78 -1.20
CA GLN A 471 -13.58 15.67 -1.86
C GLN A 471 -15.02 15.34 -1.45
N GLY A 472 -15.39 14.04 -1.44
CA GLY A 472 -16.74 13.63 -1.04
C GLY A 472 -17.08 13.97 0.42
N GLY A 473 -16.11 13.89 1.34
CA GLY A 473 -16.27 14.31 2.72
C GLY A 473 -16.37 15.83 2.87
N ALA A 474 -15.54 16.57 2.15
CA ALA A 474 -15.57 18.03 2.10
C ALA A 474 -16.92 18.56 1.61
N ASP A 475 -17.42 18.02 0.49
CA ASP A 475 -18.72 18.39 -0.09
C ASP A 475 -19.87 18.12 0.89
N LYS A 476 -19.86 16.97 1.55
CA LYS A 476 -20.87 16.59 2.54
C LYS A 476 -20.94 17.55 3.74
N LEU A 477 -19.80 18.09 4.15
CA LEU A 477 -19.70 19.02 5.28
C LEU A 477 -19.73 20.50 4.87
N GLY A 478 -19.70 20.83 3.58
CA GLY A 478 -19.57 22.21 3.10
C GLY A 478 -18.21 22.85 3.44
N LEU A 479 -17.14 22.05 3.47
CA LEU A 479 -15.77 22.46 3.75
C LEU A 479 -14.95 22.53 2.46
N SER A 480 -13.77 23.19 2.51
CA SER A 480 -12.76 22.98 1.48
C SER A 480 -12.12 21.58 1.66
N ARG A 481 -11.64 20.99 0.56
CA ARG A 481 -10.94 19.70 0.59
C ARG A 481 -9.72 19.76 1.52
N ASP A 482 -8.99 20.85 1.52
CA ASP A 482 -7.79 21.02 2.35
C ASP A 482 -8.14 21.05 3.85
N LEU A 483 -9.19 21.76 4.24
CA LEU A 483 -9.66 21.78 5.63
C LEU A 483 -10.17 20.41 6.08
N PHE A 484 -10.85 19.69 5.20
CA PHE A 484 -11.29 18.33 5.50
C PHE A 484 -10.11 17.38 5.67
N ARG A 485 -9.11 17.46 4.78
CA ARG A 485 -7.87 16.68 4.88
C ARG A 485 -7.14 16.95 6.20
N GLU A 486 -7.00 18.21 6.62
CA GLU A 486 -6.39 18.56 7.91
C GLU A 486 -7.13 17.92 9.09
N ARG A 487 -8.46 17.96 9.08
CA ARG A 487 -9.26 17.28 10.10
C ARG A 487 -9.03 15.78 10.13
N LEU A 488 -9.08 15.14 8.96
CA LEU A 488 -8.89 13.70 8.86
C LEU A 488 -7.46 13.29 9.24
N SER A 489 -6.46 14.08 8.90
CA SER A 489 -5.06 13.88 9.33
C SER A 489 -4.87 14.00 10.85
N GLY A 490 -5.68 14.81 11.51
CA GLY A 490 -5.70 14.90 12.99
C GLY A 490 -6.37 13.71 13.68
N ILE A 491 -7.21 12.96 12.95
CA ILE A 491 -7.87 11.74 13.44
C ILE A 491 -7.03 10.50 13.12
N ASP A 492 -6.46 10.46 11.92
CA ASP A 492 -5.69 9.32 11.41
C ASP A 492 -4.35 9.80 10.84
N LEU A 493 -3.29 9.53 11.58
CA LEU A 493 -1.91 9.88 11.20
C LEU A 493 -1.52 9.26 9.84
N THR A 494 -2.11 8.12 9.47
CA THR A 494 -1.86 7.45 8.18
C THR A 494 -2.23 8.36 7.01
N VAL A 495 -3.28 9.17 7.15
CA VAL A 495 -3.69 10.17 6.14
C VAL A 495 -2.64 11.29 6.02
N ALA A 496 -2.11 11.77 7.17
CA ALA A 496 -1.04 12.77 7.16
C ALA A 496 0.23 12.26 6.48
N LEU A 497 0.64 11.03 6.77
CA LEU A 497 1.79 10.36 6.14
C LEU A 497 1.58 10.19 4.63
N ALA A 498 0.43 9.69 4.20
CA ALA A 498 0.11 9.52 2.79
C ALA A 498 0.11 10.85 2.02
N PHE A 499 -0.52 11.87 2.58
CA PHE A 499 -0.54 13.23 2.01
C PHE A 499 0.87 13.84 1.92
N SER A 500 1.63 13.76 3.01
CA SER A 500 2.98 14.36 3.05
C SER A 500 3.92 13.65 2.06
N ALA A 501 3.86 12.33 1.97
CA ALA A 501 4.63 11.55 1.00
C ALA A 501 4.30 11.97 -0.44
N GLN A 502 3.02 12.07 -0.78
CA GLN A 502 2.60 12.46 -2.13
C GLN A 502 2.97 13.90 -2.47
N SER A 503 2.80 14.84 -1.53
CA SER A 503 3.10 16.26 -1.72
C SER A 503 4.59 16.55 -1.87
N ASN A 504 5.45 15.73 -1.25
CA ASN A 504 6.90 15.92 -1.24
C ASN A 504 7.64 14.98 -2.20
N GLN A 505 6.94 14.25 -3.08
CA GLN A 505 7.54 13.29 -4.00
C GLN A 505 8.66 13.88 -4.86
N GLN A 506 8.51 15.12 -5.35
CA GLN A 506 9.54 15.79 -6.15
C GLN A 506 10.80 16.12 -5.32
N ILE A 507 10.63 16.49 -4.05
CA ILE A 507 11.75 16.75 -3.16
C ILE A 507 12.51 15.47 -2.85
N LEU A 508 11.78 14.36 -2.63
CA LEU A 508 12.38 13.04 -2.43
C LEU A 508 13.17 12.58 -3.65
N SER A 509 12.73 12.90 -4.88
CA SER A 509 13.47 12.54 -6.10
C SER A 509 14.88 13.11 -6.15
N ALA A 510 15.15 14.23 -5.47
CA ALA A 510 16.50 14.80 -5.34
C ALA A 510 17.41 13.92 -4.46
N TYR A 511 16.85 13.21 -3.47
CA TYR A 511 17.58 12.26 -2.62
C TYR A 511 17.66 10.85 -3.22
N LEU A 512 16.79 10.55 -4.19
CA LEU A 512 16.79 9.30 -4.97
C LEU A 512 17.73 9.38 -6.20
N GLY A 513 18.50 10.46 -6.34
CA GLY A 513 19.25 10.79 -7.53
C GLY A 513 20.33 9.78 -7.91
N ALA A 514 20.84 9.91 -9.13
CA ALA A 514 21.84 9.02 -9.74
C ALA A 514 23.17 8.92 -8.96
N ASP A 515 23.43 9.83 -8.01
CA ASP A 515 24.62 9.81 -7.17
C ASP A 515 24.49 8.87 -5.95
N ASN A 516 23.28 8.35 -5.67
CA ASN A 516 23.07 7.35 -4.60
C ASN A 516 23.22 5.94 -5.19
N PRO A 517 24.26 5.16 -4.80
CA PRO A 517 24.43 3.79 -5.27
C PRO A 517 23.24 2.87 -4.94
N ASN A 518 22.48 3.22 -3.89
CA ASN A 518 21.33 2.47 -3.40
C ASN A 518 19.98 3.10 -3.80
N ALA A 519 19.93 3.95 -4.84
CA ALA A 519 18.72 4.63 -5.30
C ALA A 519 17.58 3.64 -5.61
N ALA A 520 17.87 2.46 -6.15
CA ALA A 520 16.87 1.45 -6.44
C ALA A 520 16.19 0.89 -5.17
N TYR A 521 16.96 0.66 -4.10
CA TYR A 521 16.42 0.25 -2.79
C TYR A 521 15.58 1.37 -2.17
N ALA A 522 15.98 2.61 -2.35
CA ALA A 522 15.26 3.78 -1.88
C ALA A 522 13.92 3.96 -2.61
N GLU A 523 13.92 3.83 -3.94
CA GLU A 523 12.70 3.86 -4.76
C GLU A 523 11.73 2.74 -4.36
N MET A 524 12.26 1.54 -4.13
CA MET A 524 11.47 0.40 -3.66
C MET A 524 10.88 0.66 -2.27
N GLY A 525 11.67 1.19 -1.33
CA GLY A 525 11.22 1.52 0.02
C GLY A 525 10.06 2.52 0.01
N TYR A 526 10.18 3.59 -0.80
CA TYR A 526 9.11 4.54 -0.99
C TYR A 526 7.87 3.92 -1.63
N GLY A 527 8.06 3.11 -2.68
CA GLY A 527 6.97 2.55 -3.47
C GLY A 527 6.10 1.58 -2.67
N PHE A 528 6.71 0.60 -1.97
CA PHE A 528 5.93 -0.45 -1.30
C PHE A 528 5.11 0.07 -0.11
N ILE A 529 5.70 0.92 0.74
CA ILE A 529 5.00 1.50 1.90
C ILE A 529 3.80 2.33 1.44
N ASN A 530 4.01 3.23 0.48
CA ASN A 530 2.94 4.10 0.02
C ASN A 530 1.86 3.35 -0.77
N TYR A 531 2.22 2.30 -1.52
CA TYR A 531 1.24 1.46 -2.20
C TYR A 531 0.31 0.74 -1.21
N ALA A 532 0.86 0.05 -0.24
CA ALA A 532 0.09 -0.67 0.77
C ALA A 532 -0.76 0.28 1.63
N ARG A 533 -0.17 1.39 2.06
CA ARG A 533 -0.84 2.44 2.84
C ARG A 533 -2.04 3.04 2.11
N ASN A 534 -1.86 3.49 0.88
CA ASN A 534 -2.92 4.16 0.14
C ASN A 534 -4.05 3.20 -0.25
N ALA A 535 -3.73 1.92 -0.52
CA ALA A 535 -4.75 0.88 -0.70
C ALA A 535 -5.54 0.64 0.59
N GLY A 536 -4.87 0.57 1.74
CA GLY A 536 -5.51 0.42 3.06
C GLY A 536 -6.44 1.59 3.41
N LEU A 537 -6.06 2.82 3.07
CA LEU A 537 -6.92 4.00 3.24
C LEU A 537 -8.20 3.92 2.40
N ILE A 538 -8.11 3.42 1.16
CA ILE A 538 -9.31 3.17 0.33
C ILE A 538 -10.20 2.11 0.98
N ASP A 539 -9.65 1.01 1.46
CA ASP A 539 -10.41 -0.04 2.12
C ASP A 539 -11.12 0.49 3.38
N LYS A 540 -10.42 1.26 4.20
CA LYS A 540 -10.91 1.84 5.46
C LYS A 540 -12.01 2.87 5.23
N TYR A 541 -11.78 3.83 4.35
CA TYR A 541 -12.65 5.01 4.21
C TYR A 541 -13.65 4.95 3.06
N ALA A 542 -13.32 4.29 1.96
CA ALA A 542 -14.18 4.22 0.79
C ALA A 542 -14.96 2.91 0.68
N SER A 543 -14.33 1.76 0.96
CA SER A 543 -14.91 0.43 0.72
C SER A 543 -15.77 -0.07 1.87
N ASN A 544 -15.17 -0.53 2.95
CA ASN A 544 -15.83 -1.33 3.98
C ASN A 544 -16.07 -0.62 5.32
N GLY A 545 -15.34 0.46 5.63
CA GLY A 545 -15.53 1.19 6.89
C GLY A 545 -16.85 1.96 6.97
N VAL A 546 -17.40 2.06 8.19
CA VAL A 546 -18.52 2.92 8.55
C VAL A 546 -18.00 4.05 9.41
N LEU A 547 -18.28 5.28 8.99
CA LEU A 547 -17.82 6.49 9.65
C LEU A 547 -18.99 7.19 10.34
N ASP A 548 -18.73 7.77 11.51
CA ASP A 548 -19.68 8.67 12.18
C ASP A 548 -19.67 10.08 11.53
N GLU A 549 -20.42 11.02 12.08
CA GLU A 549 -20.47 12.41 11.64
C GLU A 549 -19.13 13.15 11.83
N GLY A 550 -18.29 12.68 12.72
CA GLY A 550 -16.93 13.17 12.99
C GLY A 550 -15.85 12.52 12.12
N PHE A 551 -16.23 11.59 11.23
CA PHE A 551 -15.33 10.75 10.41
C PHE A 551 -14.49 9.76 11.20
N ASN A 552 -14.85 9.45 12.44
CA ASN A 552 -14.26 8.36 13.17
C ASN A 552 -14.80 7.03 12.64
N LEU A 553 -13.95 6.02 12.58
CA LEU A 553 -14.33 4.68 12.19
C LEU A 553 -15.09 4.01 13.34
N VAL A 554 -16.37 3.71 13.13
CA VAL A 554 -17.27 3.18 14.18
C VAL A 554 -17.82 1.79 13.87
N GLY A 555 -17.51 1.24 12.70
CA GLY A 555 -17.99 -0.08 12.30
C GLY A 555 -17.55 -0.46 10.89
N VAL A 556 -18.09 -1.58 10.41
CA VAL A 556 -17.88 -2.06 9.05
C VAL A 556 -19.20 -2.33 8.35
N LYS A 557 -19.22 -2.17 7.02
CA LYS A 557 -20.39 -2.48 6.18
C LYS A 557 -20.57 -3.99 5.99
N SER A 558 -19.49 -4.77 6.07
CA SER A 558 -19.50 -6.24 5.92
C SER A 558 -18.39 -6.88 6.75
N ASP A 559 -18.77 -7.55 7.85
CA ASP A 559 -17.84 -8.35 8.66
C ASP A 559 -17.27 -9.54 7.87
N THR A 560 -18.03 -10.09 6.93
CA THR A 560 -17.60 -11.23 6.13
C THR A 560 -16.43 -10.86 5.21
N ILE A 561 -16.48 -9.70 4.55
CA ILE A 561 -15.39 -9.19 3.72
C ILE A 561 -14.17 -8.84 4.60
N LEU A 562 -14.39 -8.20 5.75
CA LEU A 562 -13.32 -7.89 6.68
C LEU A 562 -12.58 -9.15 7.14
N THR A 563 -13.33 -10.19 7.52
CA THR A 563 -12.77 -11.49 7.93
C THR A 563 -12.00 -12.14 6.78
N ALA A 564 -12.57 -12.15 5.58
CA ALA A 564 -11.91 -12.71 4.40
C ALA A 564 -10.57 -11.99 4.09
N ALA A 565 -10.53 -10.66 4.22
CA ALA A 565 -9.31 -9.89 4.02
C ALA A 565 -8.23 -10.20 5.06
N LEU A 566 -8.61 -10.33 6.33
CA LEU A 566 -7.71 -10.74 7.41
C LEU A 566 -7.16 -12.15 7.23
N ASP A 567 -8.00 -13.10 6.83
CA ASP A 567 -7.61 -14.50 6.66
C ASP A 567 -6.72 -14.68 5.42
N LEU A 568 -7.11 -14.10 4.28
CA LEU A 568 -6.30 -14.18 3.07
C LEU A 568 -4.98 -13.44 3.24
N GLY A 569 -4.99 -12.24 3.83
CA GLY A 569 -3.78 -11.47 4.10
C GLY A 569 -2.77 -12.28 4.91
N ARG A 570 -3.22 -12.91 6.00
CA ARG A 570 -2.39 -13.79 6.83
C ARG A 570 -1.81 -14.96 6.02
N ILE A 571 -2.63 -15.61 5.20
CA ILE A 571 -2.19 -16.74 4.35
C ILE A 571 -1.15 -16.29 3.32
N GLN A 572 -1.36 -15.15 2.66
CA GLN A 572 -0.45 -14.64 1.63
C GLN A 572 0.92 -14.26 2.19
N VAL A 573 0.95 -13.61 3.36
CA VAL A 573 2.22 -13.31 4.04
C VAL A 573 2.95 -14.60 4.40
N ALA A 574 2.24 -15.59 5.00
CA ALA A 574 2.85 -16.86 5.37
C ALA A 574 3.44 -17.60 4.15
N ARG A 575 2.73 -17.58 3.02
CA ARG A 575 3.23 -18.13 1.75
C ARG A 575 4.47 -17.42 1.24
N ALA A 576 4.43 -16.08 1.18
CA ALA A 576 5.53 -15.29 0.65
C ALA A 576 6.80 -15.39 1.51
N VAL A 577 6.65 -15.35 2.84
CA VAL A 577 7.78 -15.54 3.77
C VAL A 577 8.29 -16.98 3.67
N GLY A 578 7.42 -17.98 3.56
CA GLY A 578 7.83 -19.38 3.40
C GLY A 578 8.65 -19.63 2.12
N VAL A 579 8.37 -18.92 1.04
CA VAL A 579 9.21 -18.95 -0.18
C VAL A 579 10.61 -18.42 0.13
N LEU A 580 10.74 -17.30 0.83
CA LEU A 580 12.04 -16.74 1.23
C LEU A 580 12.78 -17.67 2.19
N GLU A 581 12.11 -18.24 3.19
CA GLU A 581 12.70 -19.19 4.16
C GLU A 581 13.23 -20.44 3.47
N SER A 582 12.56 -20.96 2.43
CA SER A 582 13.03 -22.11 1.65
C SER A 582 14.39 -21.87 0.99
N GLN A 583 14.80 -20.63 0.84
CA GLN A 583 16.06 -20.18 0.28
C GLN A 583 17.03 -19.62 1.34
N GLY A 584 16.73 -19.85 2.61
CA GLY A 584 17.59 -19.46 3.71
C GLY A 584 17.48 -17.97 4.08
N THR A 585 16.43 -17.26 3.63
CA THR A 585 16.19 -15.86 3.97
C THR A 585 15.09 -15.75 5.00
N THR A 586 15.39 -15.13 6.14
CA THR A 586 14.37 -14.78 7.14
C THR A 586 14.11 -13.27 7.09
N SER A 587 12.93 -12.89 6.60
CA SER A 587 12.49 -11.51 6.55
C SER A 587 12.07 -11.03 7.94
N VAL A 588 12.86 -10.17 8.57
CA VAL A 588 12.57 -9.65 9.92
C VAL A 588 11.36 -8.72 9.90
N ILE A 589 11.27 -7.88 8.88
CA ILE A 589 10.22 -6.86 8.77
C ILE A 589 8.87 -7.49 8.41
N ALA A 590 8.85 -8.41 7.42
CA ALA A 590 7.60 -9.09 7.06
C ALA A 590 7.08 -10.00 8.20
N VAL A 591 8.00 -10.65 8.96
CA VAL A 591 7.61 -11.41 10.16
C VAL A 591 7.06 -10.47 11.23
N GLY A 592 7.66 -9.30 11.44
CA GLY A 592 7.19 -8.30 12.40
C GLY A 592 5.78 -7.80 12.08
N GLY A 593 5.53 -7.45 10.82
CA GLY A 593 4.19 -7.06 10.38
C GLY A 593 3.18 -8.20 10.49
N PHE A 594 3.58 -9.45 10.19
CA PHE A 594 2.72 -10.63 10.36
C PHE A 594 2.32 -10.87 11.82
N GLU A 595 3.28 -10.80 12.75
CA GLU A 595 3.03 -11.01 14.18
C GLU A 595 2.17 -9.88 14.76
N LYS A 596 2.47 -8.61 14.44
CA LYS A 596 1.70 -7.44 14.89
C LYS A 596 0.27 -7.49 14.35
N ALA A 597 0.10 -7.68 13.04
CA ALA A 597 -1.22 -7.81 12.42
C ALA A 597 -2.01 -9.01 12.98
N GLY A 598 -1.32 -10.08 13.42
CA GLY A 598 -1.92 -11.23 14.09
C GLY A 598 -2.59 -10.87 15.41
N VAL A 599 -2.13 -9.85 16.12
CA VAL A 599 -2.75 -9.33 17.34
C VAL A 599 -3.84 -8.31 17.00
N ASP A 600 -3.55 -7.37 16.10
CA ASP A 600 -4.48 -6.31 15.71
C ASP A 600 -5.80 -6.88 15.14
N ARG A 601 -5.76 -8.03 14.45
CA ARG A 601 -6.96 -8.70 13.93
C ARG A 601 -7.98 -9.11 14.99
N GLU A 602 -7.55 -9.29 16.23
CA GLU A 602 -8.42 -9.63 17.36
C GLU A 602 -8.91 -8.37 18.11
N GLY A 603 -8.44 -7.19 17.72
CA GLY A 603 -8.79 -5.91 18.30
C GLY A 603 -10.12 -5.34 17.83
N ASP A 604 -10.31 -4.05 18.03
CA ASP A 604 -11.46 -3.31 17.55
C ASP A 604 -11.46 -3.13 16.02
N VAL A 605 -12.42 -2.39 15.50
CA VAL A 605 -12.56 -2.19 14.04
C VAL A 605 -11.35 -1.46 13.45
N SER A 606 -10.79 -0.48 14.15
CA SER A 606 -9.59 0.24 13.67
C SER A 606 -8.39 -0.69 13.59
N ALA A 607 -8.13 -1.43 14.66
CA ALA A 607 -7.06 -2.42 14.72
C ALA A 607 -7.16 -3.49 13.62
N LYS A 608 -8.38 -3.92 13.27
CA LYS A 608 -8.59 -4.86 12.16
C LYS A 608 -8.22 -4.27 10.79
N PHE A 609 -8.49 -2.99 10.54
CA PHE A 609 -8.01 -2.33 9.32
C PHE A 609 -6.48 -2.14 9.34
N ASP A 610 -5.90 -1.85 10.48
CA ASP A 610 -4.44 -1.77 10.64
C ASP A 610 -3.80 -3.15 10.41
N ALA A 611 -4.45 -4.25 10.83
CA ALA A 611 -4.03 -5.62 10.52
C ALA A 611 -4.06 -5.92 9.01
N ILE A 612 -5.11 -5.51 8.29
CA ILE A 612 -5.18 -5.67 6.82
C ILE A 612 -4.05 -4.90 6.14
N ALA A 613 -3.79 -3.66 6.57
CA ALA A 613 -2.68 -2.86 6.06
C ALA A 613 -1.32 -3.52 6.35
N GLY A 614 -1.09 -4.00 7.57
CA GLY A 614 0.13 -4.69 7.97
C GLY A 614 0.38 -5.99 7.20
N TYR A 615 -0.68 -6.80 6.97
CA TYR A 615 -0.55 -7.98 6.10
C TYR A 615 -0.27 -7.59 4.64
N SER A 616 -0.91 -6.54 4.11
CA SER A 616 -0.67 -6.07 2.75
C SER A 616 0.78 -5.59 2.57
N GLU A 617 1.28 -4.79 3.51
CA GLU A 617 2.65 -4.28 3.51
C GLU A 617 3.67 -5.43 3.57
N SER A 618 3.50 -6.36 4.51
CA SER A 618 4.36 -7.54 4.66
C SER A 618 4.35 -8.44 3.42
N PHE A 619 3.18 -8.64 2.79
CA PHE A 619 3.04 -9.42 1.56
C PHE A 619 3.76 -8.77 0.39
N VAL A 620 3.52 -7.47 0.16
CA VAL A 620 4.16 -6.72 -0.93
C VAL A 620 5.68 -6.74 -0.78
N LEU A 621 6.20 -6.50 0.43
CA LEU A 621 7.63 -6.55 0.71
C LEU A 621 8.22 -7.94 0.46
N ALA A 622 7.65 -8.98 1.04
CA ALA A 622 8.17 -10.35 0.92
C ALA A 622 8.14 -10.84 -0.54
N ARG A 623 7.08 -10.53 -1.30
CA ARG A 623 7.02 -10.87 -2.73
C ARG A 623 8.03 -10.09 -3.57
N SER A 624 8.24 -8.83 -3.26
CA SER A 624 9.24 -8.01 -3.95
C SER A 624 10.66 -8.52 -3.67
N LEU A 625 10.95 -8.93 -2.43
CA LEU A 625 12.21 -9.60 -2.09
C LEU A 625 12.39 -10.91 -2.86
N ALA A 626 11.32 -11.69 -3.03
CA ALA A 626 11.37 -12.90 -3.83
C ALA A 626 11.71 -12.61 -5.30
N PHE A 627 11.19 -11.51 -5.90
CA PHE A 627 11.55 -11.11 -7.27
C PHE A 627 13.05 -10.82 -7.41
N ILE A 628 13.60 -10.00 -6.51
CA ILE A 628 15.03 -9.66 -6.55
C ILE A 628 15.94 -10.84 -6.17
N GLY A 629 15.41 -11.84 -5.47
CA GLY A 629 16.06 -13.12 -5.18
C GLY A 629 15.92 -14.16 -6.30
N GLY A 630 15.37 -13.80 -7.45
CA GLY A 630 15.21 -14.71 -8.59
C GLY A 630 14.05 -15.72 -8.46
N PHE A 631 13.18 -15.60 -7.43
CA PHE A 631 12.08 -16.55 -7.17
C PHE A 631 10.77 -16.16 -7.86
N GLN A 632 10.83 -15.65 -9.06
CA GLN A 632 9.68 -15.12 -9.77
C GLN A 632 8.56 -16.13 -9.95
N ARG A 633 8.90 -17.42 -10.10
CA ARG A 633 7.93 -18.50 -10.36
C ARG A 633 7.86 -19.57 -9.27
N THR A 634 8.86 -19.66 -8.40
CA THR A 634 8.94 -20.75 -7.42
C THR A 634 7.75 -20.71 -6.47
N GLY A 635 6.98 -21.80 -6.44
CA GLY A 635 5.77 -21.94 -5.64
C GLY A 635 4.51 -21.27 -6.20
N TRP A 636 4.60 -20.66 -7.39
CA TRP A 636 3.48 -19.98 -8.09
C TRP A 636 3.30 -20.51 -9.52
N GLU A 637 4.03 -21.55 -9.90
CA GLU A 637 3.92 -22.17 -11.22
C GLU A 637 2.70 -23.06 -11.28
N ARG A 638 2.05 -23.06 -12.45
CA ARG A 638 1.03 -24.03 -12.77
C ARG A 638 1.70 -25.42 -12.90
N ILE A 639 1.29 -26.36 -12.08
CA ILE A 639 1.65 -27.76 -12.28
C ILE A 639 0.71 -28.27 -13.36
N GLY A 640 1.26 -28.46 -14.58
CA GLY A 640 0.55 -28.96 -15.75
C GLY A 640 0.17 -30.43 -15.65
#